data_5e41d96d8fdc1b4409a0926be076903d
#
_entry.id   5e41d96d8fdc1b4409a0926be076903d
#
_cell.length_a   1.000
_cell.length_b   1.000
_cell.length_c   1.000
_cell.angle_alpha   90.00
_cell.angle_beta   90.00
_cell.angle_gamma   90.00
#
_symmetry.space_group_name_H-M   'P 1'
#
loop_
_entity.id
_entity.type
_entity.pdbx_description
1 polymer ?
#
loop_
_entity_poly.entity_id
_entity_poly.type
_entity_poly.pdbx_seq_one_letter_code
_entity_poly.pdbx_strand_id
1 'polypeptide(L)'
;MIHLKFWRRYALTLAALWLAFAPCAPARAAAGETDPFAHPPALERDIRFWIRVYTEVTTDQGLVHDDWNLGLVYEVLRFDPASPPSQRERQVGAAKARYAALLRRFADGSTDDLTPHEQRILHAFGDEARPSDFREAIDRIRFQLGQADRFREGLMRAAVWEKQIARTLAQHGVPAEIAALPHVESSFNLAAYSKVGAAGLWQFMPTTARRYMRVDSLVDERLDPYTATEAAANLMLYNYRLVGTWPLAVTAYNHGPGGLRRAQEELATSDIAVIVKRYQGSTFGFASRNFYCSFLAALEVDRNAERYFGPITHLPDTESTPVELPDYIAVDALAKAFNVDMGALRVLNPALRPPIWNLSRLVPRGYLLRLPGTEGPSEVAAGWSRLPPSQRYLAQRNDGMHRLRRGEALAGVAAASGVGLARLLAVNGWTGTTPTPRGTLIRIPMPATRADAGGAAETASAAAAQPRPPDALPAAAPAAQAPPRAPDEPVSERETANRDALLPAASPSGNSDATDYGVHAGDTVIVQAAETLGHFADWTRVESQTLRSMNRLKKNAAVTQGRKLKLDLSRVSEAQFVEARRDYHRHLQETYFTGHRIAGTSTYAVKRGDSLWTIVQQHDELPEWLVAQYNPDVNFNDMRPGTTLTLPQVVAVNRQ
;
A
#
# COMPACT_ATOMS: atom_id res chain seq x y z
N MET A 1 -62.81 -18.52 -53.39
CA MET A 1 -62.86 -17.41 -52.42
C MET A 1 -62.58 -17.87 -50.99
N ILE A 2 -61.61 -18.80 -50.81
CA ILE A 2 -61.28 -19.40 -49.45
C ILE A 2 -59.81 -19.19 -49.10
N HIS A 3 -58.95 -18.74 -50.03
CA HIS A 3 -57.50 -18.60 -49.77
C HIS A 3 -57.02 -17.21 -49.28
N LEU A 4 -57.88 -16.18 -49.20
CA LEU A 4 -57.46 -14.83 -48.82
C LEU A 4 -57.61 -14.48 -47.31
N LYS A 5 -58.26 -15.34 -46.52
CA LYS A 5 -58.46 -15.08 -45.07
C LYS A 5 -57.41 -15.69 -44.17
N PHE A 6 -56.55 -16.59 -44.68
CA PHE A 6 -55.51 -17.25 -43.87
C PHE A 6 -54.26 -16.41 -43.73
N TRP A 7 -53.91 -15.57 -44.68
CA TRP A 7 -52.70 -14.75 -44.66
C TRP A 7 -52.81 -13.50 -43.80
N ARG A 8 -53.99 -13.03 -43.50
CA ARG A 8 -54.19 -11.84 -42.66
C ARG A 8 -54.01 -12.13 -41.15
N ARG A 9 -54.11 -13.38 -40.71
CA ARG A 9 -53.89 -13.75 -39.29
C ARG A 9 -52.43 -14.01 -38.94
N TYR A 10 -51.59 -14.38 -39.91
CA TYR A 10 -50.18 -14.62 -39.66
C TYR A 10 -49.32 -13.33 -39.84
N ALA A 11 -49.77 -12.35 -40.57
CA ALA A 11 -49.09 -11.06 -40.72
C ALA A 11 -49.18 -10.20 -39.45
N LEU A 12 -50.24 -10.34 -38.65
CA LEU A 12 -50.38 -9.60 -37.39
C LEU A 12 -49.63 -10.26 -36.21
N THR A 13 -49.41 -11.57 -36.24
CA THR A 13 -48.60 -12.26 -35.22
C THR A 13 -47.11 -12.12 -35.43
N LEU A 14 -46.63 -11.97 -36.65
CA LEU A 14 -45.20 -11.68 -36.92
C LEU A 14 -44.82 -10.22 -36.63
N ALA A 15 -45.76 -9.26 -36.80
CA ALA A 15 -45.51 -7.88 -36.40
C ALA A 15 -45.46 -7.67 -34.89
N ALA A 16 -46.17 -8.49 -34.09
CA ALA A 16 -46.14 -8.43 -32.64
C ALA A 16 -44.86 -9.08 -32.04
N LEU A 17 -44.20 -10.04 -32.74
CA LEU A 17 -42.92 -10.64 -32.29
C LEU A 17 -41.70 -9.77 -32.63
N TRP A 18 -41.79 -8.85 -33.59
CA TRP A 18 -40.70 -7.95 -33.94
C TRP A 18 -40.60 -6.72 -33.03
N LEU A 19 -41.65 -6.39 -32.29
CA LEU A 19 -41.62 -5.32 -31.26
C LEU A 19 -41.02 -5.74 -29.94
N ALA A 20 -40.77 -7.05 -29.68
CA ALA A 20 -40.18 -7.58 -28.45
C ALA A 20 -38.64 -7.70 -28.53
N PHE A 21 -38.01 -7.51 -29.68
CA PHE A 21 -36.57 -7.48 -29.88
C PHE A 21 -36.09 -6.14 -30.45
N ALA A 22 -36.60 -5.04 -29.92
CA ALA A 22 -35.89 -3.78 -30.05
C ALA A 22 -34.57 -3.93 -29.29
N PRO A 23 -33.39 -3.76 -29.93
CA PRO A 23 -32.16 -3.69 -29.17
C PRO A 23 -32.36 -2.57 -28.15
N CYS A 24 -32.18 -2.91 -26.85
CA CYS A 24 -32.09 -1.91 -25.81
C CYS A 24 -30.93 -1.01 -26.23
N ALA A 25 -31.25 0.14 -26.84
CA ALA A 25 -30.26 1.15 -27.10
C ALA A 25 -29.59 1.42 -25.72
N PRO A 26 -28.25 1.47 -25.66
CA PRO A 26 -27.60 1.84 -24.41
C PRO A 26 -28.25 3.16 -24.00
N ALA A 27 -28.74 3.20 -22.76
CA ALA A 27 -29.33 4.40 -22.19
C ALA A 27 -28.33 5.53 -22.46
N ARG A 28 -28.75 6.46 -23.37
CA ARG A 28 -27.98 7.65 -23.67
C ARG A 28 -27.81 8.35 -22.34
N ALA A 29 -26.57 8.41 -21.85
CA ALA A 29 -26.24 9.11 -20.63
C ALA A 29 -26.96 10.46 -20.64
N ALA A 30 -27.70 10.75 -19.60
CA ALA A 30 -28.44 11.98 -19.45
C ALA A 30 -27.47 13.14 -19.66
N ALA A 31 -27.77 14.03 -20.57
CA ALA A 31 -27.02 15.26 -20.77
C ALA A 31 -27.03 16.04 -19.46
N GLY A 32 -25.85 16.11 -18.79
CA GLY A 32 -25.70 16.86 -17.55
C GLY A 32 -24.70 16.29 -16.53
N GLU A 33 -23.94 15.24 -16.85
CA GLU A 33 -22.85 14.84 -15.97
C GLU A 33 -21.74 15.91 -16.06
N THR A 34 -21.75 16.82 -15.07
CA THR A 34 -20.65 17.78 -14.88
C THR A 34 -19.38 16.96 -14.61
N ASP A 35 -18.27 17.29 -15.30
CA ASP A 35 -16.95 16.69 -15.09
C ASP A 35 -16.67 16.65 -13.58
N PRO A 36 -16.55 15.44 -12.97
CA PRO A 36 -16.35 15.32 -11.52
C PRO A 36 -15.02 15.93 -11.05
N PHE A 37 -14.12 16.21 -11.98
CA PHE A 37 -12.78 16.77 -11.75
C PHE A 37 -12.59 18.15 -12.41
N ALA A 38 -13.67 18.86 -12.69
CA ALA A 38 -13.58 20.26 -13.13
C ALA A 38 -12.80 21.10 -12.10
N HIS A 39 -11.96 22.00 -12.56
CA HIS A 39 -11.15 22.86 -11.71
C HIS A 39 -12.03 23.79 -10.86
N PRO A 40 -12.04 23.66 -9.52
CA PRO A 40 -12.73 24.63 -8.68
C PRO A 40 -12.04 25.99 -8.77
N PRO A 41 -12.75 27.09 -9.12
CA PRO A 41 -12.12 28.42 -9.25
C PRO A 41 -11.34 28.88 -8.00
N ALA A 42 -11.80 28.49 -6.81
CA ALA A 42 -11.14 28.82 -5.55
C ALA A 42 -9.79 28.10 -5.36
N LEU A 43 -9.52 27.01 -6.11
CA LEU A 43 -8.27 26.23 -6.04
C LEU A 43 -7.34 26.49 -7.24
N GLU A 44 -7.74 27.33 -8.20
CA GLU A 44 -7.00 27.55 -9.45
C GLU A 44 -5.54 27.98 -9.22
N ARG A 45 -5.28 28.84 -8.22
CA ARG A 45 -3.92 29.28 -7.87
C ARG A 45 -3.06 28.12 -7.36
N ASP A 46 -3.66 27.23 -6.58
CA ASP A 46 -2.98 26.08 -6.00
C ASP A 46 -2.69 25.04 -7.09
N ILE A 47 -3.64 24.82 -8.00
CA ILE A 47 -3.47 23.92 -9.17
C ILE A 47 -2.34 24.45 -10.08
N ARG A 48 -2.31 25.75 -10.40
CA ARG A 48 -1.23 26.35 -11.20
C ARG A 48 0.13 26.23 -10.56
N PHE A 49 0.22 26.33 -9.23
CA PHE A 49 1.47 26.09 -8.52
C PHE A 49 1.98 24.66 -8.78
N TRP A 50 1.10 23.66 -8.69
CA TRP A 50 1.50 22.27 -8.93
C TRP A 50 1.79 22.00 -10.40
N ILE A 51 1.07 22.61 -11.34
CA ILE A 51 1.44 22.57 -12.77
C ILE A 51 2.88 23.07 -12.94
N ARG A 52 3.23 24.21 -12.33
CA ARG A 52 4.59 24.75 -12.38
C ARG A 52 5.62 23.80 -11.80
N VAL A 53 5.33 23.14 -10.66
CA VAL A 53 6.18 22.12 -10.04
C VAL A 53 6.41 20.94 -10.99
N TYR A 54 5.40 20.55 -11.75
CA TYR A 54 5.45 19.38 -12.65
C TYR A 54 5.99 19.69 -14.05
N THR A 55 6.04 20.96 -14.46
CA THR A 55 6.39 21.31 -15.86
C THR A 55 7.57 22.25 -16.01
N GLU A 56 7.86 23.11 -15.03
CA GLU A 56 8.85 24.18 -15.16
C GLU A 56 10.07 23.98 -14.27
N VAL A 57 9.92 23.32 -13.11
CA VAL A 57 10.94 23.25 -12.07
C VAL A 57 11.45 21.83 -11.95
N THR A 58 12.71 21.61 -12.27
CA THR A 58 13.37 20.29 -12.26
C THR A 58 13.88 19.91 -10.86
N THR A 59 14.37 18.67 -10.67
CA THR A 59 14.86 18.17 -9.37
C THR A 59 16.18 18.82 -8.90
N ASP A 60 16.82 19.62 -9.73
CA ASP A 60 17.94 20.50 -9.36
C ASP A 60 17.48 21.91 -8.95
N GLN A 61 16.17 22.13 -8.85
CA GLN A 61 15.53 23.39 -8.50
C GLN A 61 14.40 23.18 -7.49
N GLY A 62 13.94 24.27 -6.88
CA GLY A 62 12.75 24.23 -6.03
C GLY A 62 12.22 25.62 -5.69
N LEU A 63 10.98 25.65 -5.27
CA LEU A 63 10.23 26.86 -4.96
C LEU A 63 10.26 27.12 -3.44
N VAL A 64 10.72 28.30 -3.02
CA VAL A 64 10.46 28.83 -1.68
C VAL A 64 9.15 29.61 -1.76
N HIS A 65 8.13 29.19 -1.01
CA HIS A 65 6.76 29.69 -1.17
C HIS A 65 6.03 29.76 0.17
N ASP A 66 4.90 30.44 0.20
CA ASP A 66 3.93 30.37 1.31
C ASP A 66 3.13 29.07 1.22
N ASP A 67 3.01 28.31 2.32
CA ASP A 67 2.36 27.00 2.30
C ASP A 67 0.82 27.07 2.34
N TRP A 68 0.27 28.26 2.58
CA TRP A 68 -1.17 28.51 2.54
C TRP A 68 -1.62 29.21 1.25
N ASN A 69 -0.86 30.21 0.80
CA ASN A 69 -1.07 30.90 -0.47
C ASN A 69 -0.02 30.43 -1.48
N LEU A 70 -0.26 29.32 -2.20
CA LEU A 70 0.70 28.75 -3.15
C LEU A 70 1.01 29.69 -4.34
N GLY A 71 0.14 30.69 -4.58
CA GLY A 71 0.44 31.75 -5.57
C GLY A 71 1.59 32.67 -5.16
N LEU A 72 1.95 32.69 -3.87
CA LEU A 72 3.07 33.47 -3.35
C LEU A 72 4.35 32.64 -3.34
N VAL A 73 5.10 32.74 -4.42
CA VAL A 73 6.44 32.14 -4.55
C VAL A 73 7.49 33.22 -4.31
N TYR A 74 8.24 33.06 -3.24
CA TYR A 74 9.31 33.99 -2.86
C TYR A 74 10.52 33.90 -3.79
N GLU A 75 10.94 32.67 -4.14
CA GLU A 75 12.15 32.45 -4.95
C GLU A 75 12.14 31.05 -5.61
N VAL A 76 12.81 30.95 -6.76
CA VAL A 76 13.21 29.69 -7.35
C VAL A 76 14.67 29.44 -7.01
N LEU A 77 14.96 28.51 -6.12
CA LEU A 77 16.31 28.06 -5.80
C LEU A 77 16.81 27.12 -6.90
N ARG A 78 18.09 27.30 -7.26
CA ARG A 78 18.81 26.39 -8.15
C ARG A 78 19.96 25.75 -7.39
N PHE A 79 20.13 24.45 -7.55
CA PHE A 79 21.20 23.68 -6.92
C PHE A 79 22.20 23.26 -7.99
N ASP A 80 23.46 23.30 -7.66
CA ASP A 80 24.46 22.60 -8.45
C ASP A 80 24.17 21.09 -8.36
N PRO A 81 24.02 20.38 -9.49
CA PRO A 81 23.80 18.93 -9.51
C PRO A 81 24.80 18.14 -8.66
N ALA A 82 26.04 18.59 -8.58
CA ALA A 82 27.11 18.00 -7.78
C ALA A 82 27.01 18.31 -6.27
N SER A 83 26.13 19.23 -5.86
CA SER A 83 25.98 19.61 -4.44
C SER A 83 25.46 18.46 -3.59
N PRO A 84 26.13 18.15 -2.48
CA PRO A 84 25.65 17.16 -1.53
C PRO A 84 24.33 17.60 -0.85
N PRO A 85 23.48 16.68 -0.40
CA PRO A 85 22.19 17.00 0.23
C PRO A 85 22.28 18.04 1.35
N SER A 86 23.28 17.93 2.22
CA SER A 86 23.50 18.88 3.32
C SER A 86 23.79 20.31 2.86
N GLN A 87 24.39 20.49 1.68
CA GLN A 87 24.60 21.83 1.10
C GLN A 87 23.30 22.40 0.57
N ARG A 88 22.49 21.59 -0.11
CA ARG A 88 21.14 21.99 -0.58
C ARG A 88 20.24 22.38 0.60
N GLU A 89 20.27 21.62 1.69
CA GLU A 89 19.54 21.95 2.93
C GLU A 89 19.96 23.29 3.52
N ARG A 90 21.28 23.57 3.57
CA ARG A 90 21.78 24.88 4.03
C ARG A 90 21.31 26.03 3.13
N GLN A 91 21.31 25.86 1.81
CA GLN A 91 20.80 26.86 0.87
C GLN A 91 19.31 27.12 1.08
N VAL A 92 18.51 26.07 1.25
CA VAL A 92 17.08 26.19 1.57
C VAL A 92 16.88 26.89 2.91
N GLY A 93 17.63 26.54 3.94
CA GLY A 93 17.59 27.20 5.25
C GLY A 93 17.93 28.67 5.20
N ALA A 94 18.98 29.02 4.46
CA ALA A 94 19.39 30.42 4.26
C ALA A 94 18.33 31.24 3.51
N ALA A 95 17.69 30.66 2.47
CA ALA A 95 16.62 31.31 1.73
C ALA A 95 15.39 31.55 2.63
N LYS A 96 14.96 30.54 3.38
CA LYS A 96 13.85 30.69 4.34
C LYS A 96 14.13 31.78 5.38
N ALA A 97 15.34 31.82 5.94
CA ALA A 97 15.75 32.85 6.90
C ALA A 97 15.72 34.24 6.30
N ARG A 98 16.16 34.41 5.05
CA ARG A 98 16.14 35.68 4.31
C ARG A 98 14.71 36.20 4.15
N TYR A 99 13.79 35.35 3.68
CA TYR A 99 12.38 35.76 3.51
C TYR A 99 11.66 35.95 4.85
N ALA A 100 11.99 35.21 5.88
CA ALA A 100 11.49 35.47 7.22
C ALA A 100 11.93 36.85 7.75
N ALA A 101 13.17 37.28 7.47
CA ALA A 101 13.66 38.62 7.81
C ALA A 101 12.94 39.72 7.01
N LEU A 102 12.70 39.49 5.70
CA LEU A 102 11.94 40.41 4.85
C LEU A 102 10.51 40.60 5.36
N LEU A 103 9.82 39.50 5.66
CA LEU A 103 8.45 39.56 6.18
C LEU A 103 8.36 40.24 7.56
N ARG A 104 9.39 40.11 8.42
CA ARG A 104 9.49 40.88 9.65
C ARG A 104 9.58 42.38 9.37
N ARG A 105 10.45 42.80 8.42
CA ARG A 105 10.53 44.22 7.99
C ARG A 105 9.17 44.72 7.54
N PHE A 106 8.41 43.99 6.75
CA PHE A 106 7.04 44.37 6.33
C PHE A 106 6.09 44.46 7.52
N ALA A 107 6.16 43.48 8.45
CA ALA A 107 5.34 43.50 9.66
C ALA A 107 5.63 44.71 10.59
N ASP A 108 6.85 45.23 10.55
CA ASP A 108 7.30 46.38 11.30
C ASP A 108 7.06 47.73 10.55
N GLY A 109 6.44 47.66 9.35
CA GLY A 109 6.14 48.83 8.52
C GLY A 109 7.34 49.39 7.74
N SER A 110 8.50 48.69 7.73
CA SER A 110 9.70 49.12 7.02
C SER A 110 9.65 48.69 5.54
N THR A 111 9.07 49.55 4.71
CA THR A 111 8.88 49.31 3.28
C THR A 111 9.70 50.22 2.38
N ASP A 112 10.62 50.98 2.96
CA ASP A 112 11.56 51.84 2.21
C ASP A 112 12.68 51.00 1.58
N ASP A 113 13.21 51.49 0.45
CA ASP A 113 14.36 50.90 -0.27
C ASP A 113 14.21 49.44 -0.66
N LEU A 114 13.00 49.02 -1.02
CA LEU A 114 12.74 47.66 -1.49
C LEU A 114 13.26 47.44 -2.92
N THR A 115 13.94 46.34 -3.13
CA THR A 115 14.28 45.88 -4.48
C THR A 115 13.00 45.57 -5.29
N PRO A 116 13.04 45.59 -6.63
CA PRO A 116 11.89 45.22 -7.45
C PRO A 116 11.32 43.83 -7.13
N HIS A 117 12.17 42.92 -6.65
CA HIS A 117 11.73 41.60 -6.20
C HIS A 117 10.96 41.66 -4.88
N GLU A 118 11.45 42.41 -3.90
CA GLU A 118 10.79 42.59 -2.61
C GLU A 118 9.46 43.34 -2.76
N GLN A 119 9.40 44.33 -3.66
CA GLN A 119 8.16 45.04 -4.02
C GLN A 119 7.10 44.07 -4.57
N ARG A 120 7.49 43.13 -5.49
CA ARG A 120 6.55 42.12 -5.99
C ARG A 120 6.02 41.22 -4.87
N ILE A 121 6.88 40.85 -3.90
CA ILE A 121 6.45 40.06 -2.75
C ILE A 121 5.45 40.86 -1.91
N LEU A 122 5.74 42.12 -1.61
CA LEU A 122 4.83 43.01 -0.85
C LEU A 122 3.47 43.13 -1.54
N HIS A 123 3.46 43.46 -2.84
CA HIS A 123 2.23 43.56 -3.63
C HIS A 123 1.41 42.24 -3.69
N ALA A 124 2.07 41.05 -3.58
CA ALA A 124 1.39 39.78 -3.57
C ALA A 124 0.52 39.54 -2.31
N PHE A 125 0.76 40.29 -1.24
CA PHE A 125 -0.12 40.30 -0.06
C PHE A 125 -1.35 41.20 -0.24
N GLY A 126 -1.37 42.09 -1.24
CA GLY A 126 -2.43 43.05 -1.50
C GLY A 126 -2.31 44.33 -0.67
N ASP A 127 -3.04 45.35 -1.11
CA ASP A 127 -2.94 46.71 -0.52
C ASP A 127 -3.53 46.79 0.91
N GLU A 128 -4.37 45.81 1.28
CA GLU A 128 -5.01 45.74 2.61
C GLU A 128 -4.23 44.84 3.60
N ALA A 129 -3.01 44.43 3.26
CA ALA A 129 -2.22 43.54 4.10
C ALA A 129 -1.89 44.19 5.46
N ARG A 130 -2.15 43.43 6.51
CA ARG A 130 -1.92 43.87 7.90
C ARG A 130 -0.58 43.32 8.41
N PRO A 131 0.03 43.95 9.42
CA PRO A 131 1.22 43.43 10.07
C PRO A 131 1.10 41.98 10.55
N SER A 132 -0.11 41.53 10.95
CA SER A 132 -0.41 40.14 11.33
C SER A 132 -0.20 39.15 10.17
N ASP A 133 -0.60 39.56 8.96
CA ASP A 133 -0.59 38.69 7.79
C ASP A 133 0.85 38.33 7.40
N PHE A 134 1.78 39.30 7.53
CA PHE A 134 3.22 39.07 7.34
C PHE A 134 3.83 38.18 8.44
N ARG A 135 3.42 38.38 9.72
CA ARG A 135 3.90 37.54 10.83
C ARG A 135 3.47 36.10 10.67
N GLU A 136 2.23 35.85 10.30
CA GLU A 136 1.75 34.50 10.01
C GLU A 136 2.46 33.85 8.83
N ALA A 137 2.78 34.63 7.78
CA ALA A 137 3.50 34.14 6.61
C ALA A 137 4.92 33.67 6.94
N ILE A 138 5.56 34.17 8.01
CA ILE A 138 6.89 33.72 8.44
C ILE A 138 6.89 32.21 8.74
N ASP A 139 5.87 31.76 9.47
CA ASP A 139 5.76 30.35 9.87
C ASP A 139 5.29 29.44 8.70
N ARG A 140 4.76 30.06 7.63
CA ARG A 140 4.28 29.39 6.43
C ARG A 140 5.33 29.28 5.32
N ILE A 141 6.55 29.79 5.51
CA ILE A 141 7.62 29.68 4.51
C ILE A 141 8.02 28.22 4.34
N ARG A 142 7.73 27.66 3.17
CA ARG A 142 7.99 26.27 2.80
C ARG A 142 8.92 26.20 1.59
N PHE A 143 9.53 25.03 1.39
CA PHE A 143 10.30 24.69 0.19
C PHE A 143 9.65 23.48 -0.49
N GLN A 144 9.37 23.61 -1.79
CA GLN A 144 8.91 22.53 -2.65
C GLN A 144 9.95 22.25 -3.72
N LEU A 145 10.49 21.02 -3.73
CA LEU A 145 11.39 20.54 -4.79
C LEU A 145 10.62 20.42 -6.11
N GLY A 146 11.24 20.83 -7.21
CA GLY A 146 10.70 20.64 -8.55
C GLY A 146 10.65 19.17 -8.97
N GLN A 147 9.79 18.87 -9.93
CA GLN A 147 9.53 17.50 -10.39
C GLN A 147 9.36 17.39 -11.91
N ALA A 148 9.68 18.44 -12.68
CA ALA A 148 9.42 18.48 -14.13
C ALA A 148 10.12 17.35 -14.89
N ASP A 149 11.36 17.07 -14.57
CA ASP A 149 12.13 15.96 -15.12
C ASP A 149 11.52 14.59 -14.78
N ARG A 150 11.13 14.38 -13.52
CA ARG A 150 10.47 13.14 -13.08
C ARG A 150 9.08 12.95 -13.69
N PHE A 151 8.34 14.05 -13.81
CA PHE A 151 7.00 14.00 -14.41
C PHE A 151 7.09 13.61 -15.89
N ARG A 152 8.03 14.23 -16.64
CA ARG A 152 8.31 13.87 -18.04
C ARG A 152 8.70 12.40 -18.18
N GLU A 153 9.58 11.88 -17.32
CA GLU A 153 9.89 10.45 -17.28
C GLU A 153 8.68 9.60 -16.92
N GLY A 154 7.79 10.12 -16.04
CA GLY A 154 6.51 9.49 -15.71
C GLY A 154 5.63 9.32 -16.92
N LEU A 155 5.47 10.35 -17.75
CA LEU A 155 4.72 10.30 -19.00
C LEU A 155 5.27 9.24 -19.98
N MET A 156 6.61 9.13 -20.08
CA MET A 156 7.23 8.08 -20.91
C MET A 156 6.87 6.66 -20.41
N ARG A 157 6.79 6.46 -19.09
CA ARG A 157 6.44 5.17 -18.47
C ARG A 157 4.95 4.89 -18.48
N ALA A 158 4.10 5.93 -18.39
CA ALA A 158 2.65 5.83 -18.27
C ALA A 158 2.04 5.07 -19.45
N ALA A 159 2.49 5.33 -20.67
CA ALA A 159 1.99 4.71 -21.88
C ALA A 159 1.98 3.18 -21.87
N VAL A 160 2.91 2.56 -21.12
CA VAL A 160 2.96 1.08 -20.94
C VAL A 160 1.72 0.58 -20.19
N TRP A 161 1.16 1.38 -19.27
CA TRP A 161 0.14 0.93 -18.32
C TRP A 161 -1.23 1.57 -18.50
N GLU A 162 -1.32 2.69 -19.21
CA GLU A 162 -2.54 3.50 -19.34
C GLU A 162 -3.76 2.69 -19.81
N LYS A 163 -3.60 1.88 -20.85
CA LYS A 163 -4.69 1.06 -21.39
C LYS A 163 -5.22 0.04 -20.38
N GLN A 164 -4.30 -0.54 -19.60
CA GLN A 164 -4.67 -1.53 -18.58
C GLN A 164 -5.32 -0.84 -17.38
N ILE A 165 -4.76 0.28 -16.92
CA ILE A 165 -5.33 1.07 -15.83
C ILE A 165 -6.74 1.53 -16.21
N ALA A 166 -6.92 2.12 -17.40
CA ALA A 166 -8.22 2.60 -17.88
C ALA A 166 -9.26 1.47 -17.95
N ARG A 167 -8.88 0.29 -18.45
CA ARG A 167 -9.76 -0.89 -18.46
C ARG A 167 -10.20 -1.32 -17.07
N THR A 168 -9.25 -1.42 -16.14
CA THR A 168 -9.55 -1.83 -14.77
C THR A 168 -10.45 -0.81 -14.07
N LEU A 169 -10.15 0.48 -14.19
CA LEU A 169 -11.00 1.54 -13.61
C LEU A 169 -12.43 1.49 -14.18
N ALA A 170 -12.57 1.33 -15.50
CA ALA A 170 -13.88 1.23 -16.15
C ALA A 170 -14.67 -0.01 -15.68
N GLN A 171 -14.02 -1.17 -15.51
CA GLN A 171 -14.65 -2.39 -15.01
C GLN A 171 -15.20 -2.21 -13.58
N HIS A 172 -14.56 -1.38 -12.77
CA HIS A 172 -15.01 -1.05 -11.42
C HIS A 172 -15.95 0.16 -11.36
N GLY A 173 -16.23 0.83 -12.46
CA GLY A 173 -17.04 2.06 -12.47
C GLY A 173 -16.35 3.25 -11.79
N VAL A 174 -15.03 3.26 -11.79
CA VAL A 174 -14.19 4.37 -11.30
C VAL A 174 -13.88 5.31 -12.47
N PRO A 175 -13.96 6.65 -12.30
CA PRO A 175 -13.65 7.61 -13.35
C PRO A 175 -12.26 7.40 -13.95
N ALA A 176 -12.16 7.53 -15.28
CA ALA A 176 -10.93 7.30 -16.02
C ALA A 176 -9.80 8.29 -15.62
N GLU A 177 -10.18 9.48 -15.19
CA GLU A 177 -9.28 10.54 -14.72
C GLU A 177 -8.36 10.09 -13.60
N ILE A 178 -8.81 9.14 -12.78
CA ILE A 178 -8.02 8.57 -11.67
C ILE A 178 -6.77 7.83 -12.17
N ALA A 179 -6.69 7.51 -13.47
CA ALA A 179 -5.49 7.01 -14.10
C ALA A 179 -4.28 7.98 -14.02
N ALA A 180 -4.52 9.27 -13.79
CA ALA A 180 -3.45 10.25 -13.58
C ALA A 180 -2.83 10.21 -12.16
N LEU A 181 -3.46 9.54 -11.20
CA LEU A 181 -2.99 9.52 -9.80
C LEU A 181 -1.56 8.94 -9.63
N PRO A 182 -1.13 7.91 -10.37
CA PRO A 182 0.25 7.41 -10.30
C PRO A 182 1.32 8.44 -10.65
N HIS A 183 1.03 9.52 -11.38
CA HIS A 183 1.96 10.63 -11.57
C HIS A 183 2.29 11.32 -10.24
N VAL A 184 1.27 11.53 -9.40
CA VAL A 184 1.43 12.15 -8.07
C VAL A 184 2.15 11.21 -7.11
N GLU A 185 1.80 9.92 -7.13
CA GLU A 185 2.27 8.93 -6.17
C GLU A 185 3.70 8.46 -6.43
N SER A 186 4.04 8.13 -7.68
CA SER A 186 5.32 7.51 -8.02
C SER A 186 5.96 8.01 -9.30
N SER A 187 5.34 8.96 -10.01
CA SER A 187 5.68 9.28 -11.41
C SER A 187 5.73 8.01 -12.29
N PHE A 188 4.75 7.12 -12.14
CA PHE A 188 4.68 5.82 -12.82
C PHE A 188 5.91 4.91 -12.63
N ASN A 189 6.62 5.02 -11.51
CA ASN A 189 7.74 4.15 -11.20
C ASN A 189 7.28 2.92 -10.41
N LEU A 190 7.26 1.75 -11.07
CA LEU A 190 6.90 0.47 -10.44
C LEU A 190 7.80 0.07 -9.27
N ALA A 191 9.07 0.46 -9.33
CA ALA A 191 10.06 0.12 -8.31
C ALA A 191 10.13 1.16 -7.17
N ALA A 192 9.22 2.14 -7.15
CA ALA A 192 9.23 3.18 -6.14
C ALA A 192 8.96 2.62 -4.74
N TYR A 193 9.85 2.98 -3.80
CA TYR A 193 9.66 2.76 -2.37
C TYR A 193 9.83 4.08 -1.62
N SER A 194 8.86 4.43 -0.80
CA SER A 194 8.97 5.60 0.06
C SER A 194 9.76 5.29 1.33
N LYS A 195 10.27 6.32 2.00
CA LYS A 195 10.97 6.19 3.29
C LYS A 195 10.07 5.60 4.40
N VAL A 196 8.77 5.71 4.24
CA VAL A 196 7.77 5.20 5.19
C VAL A 196 7.17 3.84 4.77
N GLY A 197 7.70 3.22 3.71
CA GLY A 197 7.34 1.87 3.30
C GLY A 197 6.19 1.76 2.31
N ALA A 198 5.69 2.87 1.75
CA ALA A 198 4.78 2.81 0.60
C ALA A 198 5.53 2.29 -0.63
N ALA A 199 4.88 1.51 -1.49
CA ALA A 199 5.55 0.85 -2.62
C ALA A 199 4.70 0.78 -3.88
N GLY A 200 5.39 0.73 -5.02
CA GLY A 200 4.86 0.49 -6.35
C GLY A 200 4.20 1.71 -6.98
N LEU A 201 3.51 1.47 -8.08
CA LEU A 201 2.86 2.48 -8.91
C LEU A 201 1.90 3.37 -8.10
N TRP A 202 1.09 2.77 -7.25
CA TRP A 202 0.03 3.35 -6.45
C TRP A 202 0.44 3.72 -5.02
N GLN A 203 1.70 3.54 -4.66
CA GLN A 203 2.27 3.84 -3.33
C GLN A 203 1.45 3.31 -2.16
N PHE A 204 0.97 2.07 -2.26
CA PHE A 204 0.26 1.44 -1.16
C PHE A 204 1.14 1.24 0.06
N MET A 205 0.65 1.66 1.22
CA MET A 205 1.20 1.24 2.51
C MET A 205 0.95 -0.27 2.73
N PRO A 206 1.87 -1.01 3.38
CA PRO A 206 1.71 -2.45 3.60
C PRO A 206 0.39 -2.84 4.27
N THR A 207 -0.05 -2.07 5.26
CA THR A 207 -1.29 -2.31 6.00
C THR A 207 -2.53 -2.17 5.12
N THR A 208 -2.59 -1.13 4.29
CA THR A 208 -3.68 -0.93 3.34
C THR A 208 -3.64 -1.99 2.24
N ALA A 209 -2.45 -2.29 1.70
CA ALA A 209 -2.26 -3.26 0.64
C ALA A 209 -2.79 -4.66 1.01
N ARG A 210 -2.48 -5.14 2.22
CA ARG A 210 -2.91 -6.48 2.68
C ARG A 210 -4.43 -6.68 2.76
N ARG A 211 -5.21 -5.61 2.66
CA ARG A 211 -6.68 -5.70 2.54
C ARG A 211 -7.11 -6.16 1.15
N TYR A 212 -6.28 -5.97 0.13
CA TYR A 212 -6.62 -6.14 -1.28
C TYR A 212 -5.68 -7.07 -2.04
N MET A 213 -4.44 -7.25 -1.55
CA MET A 213 -3.39 -7.95 -2.28
C MET A 213 -2.39 -8.62 -1.32
N ARG A 214 -1.59 -9.52 -1.85
CA ARG A 214 -0.57 -10.26 -1.11
C ARG A 214 0.68 -9.39 -0.90
N VAL A 215 1.11 -9.27 0.35
CA VAL A 215 2.37 -8.60 0.72
C VAL A 215 3.06 -9.42 1.80
N ASP A 216 4.05 -10.20 1.40
CA ASP A 216 4.85 -11.07 2.28
C ASP A 216 6.34 -11.08 1.87
N SER A 217 7.13 -11.99 2.47
CA SER A 217 8.57 -12.12 2.18
C SER A 217 8.90 -12.66 0.79
N LEU A 218 7.94 -13.26 0.10
CA LEU A 218 8.12 -13.91 -1.21
C LEU A 218 7.47 -13.12 -2.34
N VAL A 219 6.35 -12.44 -2.04
CA VAL A 219 5.54 -11.70 -3.02
C VAL A 219 5.12 -10.38 -2.43
N ASP A 220 5.37 -9.31 -3.16
CA ASP A 220 4.89 -7.96 -2.86
C ASP A 220 4.09 -7.43 -4.06
N GLU A 221 2.79 -7.72 -4.08
CA GLU A 221 1.90 -7.38 -5.19
C GLU A 221 1.66 -5.88 -5.35
N ARG A 222 2.14 -5.04 -4.42
CA ARG A 222 2.18 -3.59 -4.61
C ARG A 222 3.05 -3.18 -5.80
N LEU A 223 4.00 -4.03 -6.16
CA LEU A 223 4.89 -3.85 -7.31
C LEU A 223 4.29 -4.41 -8.61
N ASP A 224 3.23 -5.24 -8.54
CA ASP A 224 2.51 -5.70 -9.72
C ASP A 224 1.51 -4.63 -10.15
N PRO A 225 1.69 -4.00 -11.32
CA PRO A 225 0.85 -2.90 -11.77
C PRO A 225 -0.62 -3.30 -11.99
N TYR A 226 -0.88 -4.56 -12.30
CA TYR A 226 -2.24 -5.05 -12.54
C TYR A 226 -2.98 -5.23 -11.21
N THR A 227 -2.43 -6.04 -10.30
CA THR A 227 -3.01 -6.29 -8.98
C THR A 227 -3.11 -5.01 -8.16
N ALA A 228 -2.09 -4.15 -8.22
CA ALA A 228 -2.12 -2.86 -7.53
C ALA A 228 -3.19 -1.91 -8.10
N THR A 229 -3.48 -1.95 -9.41
CA THR A 229 -4.56 -1.15 -10.00
C THR A 229 -5.94 -1.65 -9.59
N GLU A 230 -6.17 -2.97 -9.56
CA GLU A 230 -7.39 -3.56 -9.00
C GLU A 230 -7.61 -3.11 -7.54
N ALA A 231 -6.56 -3.16 -6.75
CA ALA A 231 -6.61 -2.70 -5.36
C ALA A 231 -6.90 -1.19 -5.24
N ALA A 232 -6.32 -0.36 -6.12
CA ALA A 232 -6.56 1.08 -6.14
C ALA A 232 -8.01 1.41 -6.52
N ALA A 233 -8.56 0.73 -7.53
CA ALA A 233 -9.97 0.88 -7.91
C ALA A 233 -10.90 0.54 -6.74
N ASN A 234 -10.65 -0.57 -6.05
CA ASN A 234 -11.43 -0.97 -4.88
C ASN A 234 -11.31 0.02 -3.71
N LEU A 235 -10.11 0.54 -3.44
CA LEU A 235 -9.89 1.56 -2.40
C LEU A 235 -10.60 2.87 -2.76
N MET A 236 -10.56 3.29 -4.02
CA MET A 236 -11.26 4.50 -4.49
C MET A 236 -12.78 4.38 -4.34
N LEU A 237 -13.37 3.22 -4.70
CA LEU A 237 -14.78 2.97 -4.47
C LEU A 237 -15.14 2.95 -2.98
N TYR A 238 -14.30 2.34 -2.16
CA TYR A 238 -14.48 2.37 -0.71
C TYR A 238 -14.49 3.82 -0.19
N ASN A 239 -13.51 4.63 -0.58
CA ASN A 239 -13.46 6.04 -0.20
C ASN A 239 -14.70 6.79 -0.69
N TYR A 240 -15.08 6.62 -1.97
CA TYR A 240 -16.25 7.28 -2.54
C TYR A 240 -17.54 6.97 -1.77
N ARG A 241 -17.75 5.71 -1.40
CA ARG A 241 -18.92 5.30 -0.60
C ARG A 241 -18.98 5.99 0.77
N LEU A 242 -17.83 6.33 1.34
CA LEU A 242 -17.75 6.96 2.65
C LEU A 242 -17.89 8.48 2.62
N VAL A 243 -17.34 9.15 1.58
CA VAL A 243 -17.27 10.61 1.52
C VAL A 243 -18.18 11.23 0.46
N GLY A 244 -18.79 10.42 -0.41
CA GLY A 244 -19.88 10.78 -1.31
C GLY A 244 -19.49 11.51 -2.60
N THR A 245 -18.27 12.01 -2.76
CA THR A 245 -17.82 12.70 -3.98
C THR A 245 -16.43 12.23 -4.42
N TRP A 246 -16.14 12.28 -5.72
CA TRP A 246 -14.83 11.87 -6.25
C TRP A 246 -13.68 12.78 -5.79
N PRO A 247 -13.82 14.12 -5.74
CA PRO A 247 -12.79 15.00 -5.18
C PRO A 247 -12.40 14.62 -3.75
N LEU A 248 -13.37 14.30 -2.91
CA LEU A 248 -13.13 13.84 -1.55
C LEU A 248 -12.55 12.42 -1.52
N ALA A 249 -12.98 11.52 -2.41
CA ALA A 249 -12.43 10.17 -2.50
C ALA A 249 -10.94 10.15 -2.89
N VAL A 250 -10.54 11.01 -3.83
CA VAL A 250 -9.13 11.24 -4.19
C VAL A 250 -8.36 11.81 -3.00
N THR A 251 -8.89 12.81 -2.32
CA THR A 251 -8.23 13.37 -1.12
C THR A 251 -8.12 12.33 0.00
N ALA A 252 -9.14 11.46 0.14
CA ALA A 252 -9.15 10.37 1.11
C ALA A 252 -8.10 9.29 0.83
N TYR A 253 -7.65 9.16 -0.41
CA TYR A 253 -6.56 8.24 -0.75
C TYR A 253 -5.27 8.54 0.03
N ASN A 254 -4.95 9.83 0.20
CA ASN A 254 -3.81 10.31 0.97
C ASN A 254 -4.15 10.46 2.47
N HIS A 255 -5.26 11.13 2.78
CA HIS A 255 -5.60 11.56 4.15
C HIS A 255 -6.37 10.51 4.94
N GLY A 256 -7.02 9.58 4.26
CA GLY A 256 -7.98 8.66 4.86
C GLY A 256 -9.41 9.23 4.91
N PRO A 257 -10.42 8.39 4.64
CA PRO A 257 -11.82 8.83 4.57
C PRO A 257 -12.38 9.31 5.92
N GLY A 258 -11.93 8.76 7.04
CA GLY A 258 -12.37 9.19 8.37
C GLY A 258 -12.01 10.63 8.70
N GLY A 259 -10.82 11.09 8.28
CA GLY A 259 -10.42 12.48 8.43
C GLY A 259 -11.30 13.42 7.61
N LEU A 260 -11.65 13.04 6.38
CA LEU A 260 -12.52 13.86 5.53
C LEU A 260 -13.98 13.88 5.99
N ARG A 261 -14.48 12.76 6.53
CA ARG A 261 -15.80 12.78 7.16
C ARG A 261 -15.88 13.76 8.31
N ARG A 262 -14.87 13.80 9.19
CA ARG A 262 -14.80 14.83 10.25
C ARG A 262 -14.78 16.25 9.68
N ALA A 263 -14.04 16.47 8.59
CA ALA A 263 -14.04 17.77 7.91
C ALA A 263 -15.41 18.15 7.34
N GLN A 264 -16.13 17.18 6.75
CA GLN A 264 -17.50 17.38 6.27
C GLN A 264 -18.47 17.72 7.42
N GLU A 265 -18.38 17.01 8.53
CA GLU A 265 -19.19 17.25 9.73
C GLU A 265 -18.92 18.61 10.35
N GLU A 266 -17.63 18.96 10.56
CA GLU A 266 -17.21 20.23 11.16
C GLU A 266 -17.60 21.46 10.33
N LEU A 267 -17.44 21.36 9.00
CA LEU A 267 -17.72 22.46 8.08
C LEU A 267 -19.12 22.39 7.46
N ALA A 268 -19.91 21.35 7.76
CA ALA A 268 -21.22 21.08 7.19
C ALA A 268 -21.24 21.16 5.65
N THR A 269 -20.20 20.63 4.96
CA THR A 269 -20.07 20.71 3.50
C THR A 269 -19.33 19.53 2.92
N SER A 270 -19.63 19.20 1.66
CA SER A 270 -18.87 18.27 0.83
C SER A 270 -18.09 18.97 -0.29
N ASP A 271 -18.03 20.29 -0.27
CA ASP A 271 -17.23 21.07 -1.22
C ASP A 271 -15.75 20.96 -0.86
N ILE A 272 -14.99 20.29 -1.74
CA ILE A 272 -13.54 20.11 -1.55
C ILE A 272 -12.79 21.45 -1.46
N ALA A 273 -13.20 22.48 -2.19
CA ALA A 273 -12.53 23.77 -2.16
C ALA A 273 -12.70 24.44 -0.79
N VAL A 274 -13.89 24.34 -0.19
CA VAL A 274 -14.15 24.85 1.17
C VAL A 274 -13.32 24.05 2.18
N ILE A 275 -13.27 22.72 2.08
CA ILE A 275 -12.50 21.86 2.98
C ILE A 275 -11.01 22.18 2.89
N VAL A 276 -10.43 22.26 1.69
CA VAL A 276 -9.01 22.62 1.46
C VAL A 276 -8.65 23.98 2.06
N LYS A 277 -9.55 24.96 1.96
CA LYS A 277 -9.29 26.35 2.41
C LYS A 277 -9.63 26.60 3.88
N ARG A 278 -10.46 25.80 4.52
CA ARG A 278 -10.98 26.11 5.86
C ARG A 278 -10.76 25.06 6.92
N TYR A 279 -10.63 23.79 6.54
CA TYR A 279 -10.43 22.73 7.52
C TYR A 279 -9.02 22.77 8.11
N GLN A 280 -8.94 22.76 9.45
CA GLN A 280 -7.69 22.85 10.20
C GLN A 280 -7.48 21.64 11.13
N GLY A 281 -7.94 20.47 10.71
CA GLY A 281 -7.68 19.24 11.45
C GLY A 281 -6.18 19.00 11.66
N SER A 282 -5.78 18.57 12.84
CA SER A 282 -4.37 18.42 13.24
C SER A 282 -3.54 17.54 12.30
N THR A 283 -4.17 16.60 11.60
CA THR A 283 -3.55 15.70 10.63
C THR A 283 -3.74 16.16 9.17
N PHE A 284 -4.60 17.16 8.91
CA PHE A 284 -4.85 17.71 7.58
C PHE A 284 -3.81 18.79 7.24
N GLY A 285 -2.54 18.38 7.22
CA GLY A 285 -1.41 19.25 6.91
C GLY A 285 -1.25 19.56 5.42
N PHE A 286 -0.10 20.13 5.06
CA PHE A 286 0.22 20.58 3.70
C PHE A 286 -0.01 19.50 2.64
N ALA A 287 0.46 18.27 2.86
CA ALA A 287 0.33 17.18 1.89
C ALA A 287 -1.14 16.84 1.61
N SER A 288 -1.96 16.64 2.64
CA SER A 288 -3.38 16.30 2.50
C SER A 288 -4.18 17.44 1.88
N ARG A 289 -3.92 18.67 2.31
CA ARG A 289 -4.59 19.88 1.80
C ARG A 289 -4.32 20.10 0.31
N ASN A 290 -3.13 19.77 -0.14
CA ASN A 290 -2.72 19.98 -1.53
C ASN A 290 -2.88 18.76 -2.43
N PHE A 291 -3.26 17.61 -1.90
CA PHE A 291 -3.30 16.36 -2.65
C PHE A 291 -4.25 16.43 -3.86
N TYR A 292 -5.44 16.98 -3.66
CA TYR A 292 -6.41 17.15 -4.75
C TYR A 292 -5.92 18.14 -5.80
N CYS A 293 -5.32 19.27 -5.39
CA CYS A 293 -4.76 20.23 -6.32
C CYS A 293 -3.59 19.65 -7.13
N SER A 294 -2.74 18.85 -6.50
CA SER A 294 -1.65 18.15 -7.18
C SER A 294 -2.16 17.08 -8.16
N PHE A 295 -3.26 16.38 -7.82
CA PHE A 295 -3.92 15.45 -8.72
C PHE A 295 -4.52 16.16 -9.94
N LEU A 296 -5.26 17.27 -9.76
CA LEU A 296 -5.81 18.05 -10.87
C LEU A 296 -4.71 18.60 -11.78
N ALA A 297 -3.61 19.08 -11.19
CA ALA A 297 -2.45 19.53 -11.94
C ALA A 297 -1.82 18.38 -12.76
N ALA A 298 -1.69 17.20 -12.16
CA ALA A 298 -1.17 16.02 -12.86
C ALA A 298 -2.08 15.60 -14.02
N LEU A 299 -3.40 15.60 -13.80
CA LEU A 299 -4.41 15.30 -14.82
C LEU A 299 -4.35 16.30 -15.98
N GLU A 300 -4.23 17.60 -15.70
CA GLU A 300 -4.09 18.65 -16.71
C GLU A 300 -2.81 18.48 -17.53
N VAL A 301 -1.68 18.22 -16.85
CA VAL A 301 -0.38 18.05 -17.52
C VAL A 301 -0.35 16.76 -18.35
N ASP A 302 -0.94 15.68 -17.86
CA ASP A 302 -1.05 14.41 -18.56
C ASP A 302 -1.88 14.54 -19.85
N ARG A 303 -3.07 15.14 -19.75
CA ARG A 303 -3.95 15.42 -20.90
C ARG A 303 -3.33 16.34 -21.96
N ASN A 304 -2.39 17.20 -21.57
CA ASN A 304 -1.77 18.21 -22.43
C ASN A 304 -0.24 18.04 -22.48
N ALA A 305 0.26 16.82 -22.37
CA ALA A 305 1.68 16.51 -22.21
C ALA A 305 2.57 17.13 -23.28
N GLU A 306 2.16 17.06 -24.57
CA GLU A 306 2.92 17.65 -25.69
C GLU A 306 2.99 19.18 -25.61
N ARG A 307 1.97 19.84 -25.08
CA ARG A 307 1.98 21.30 -24.88
C ARG A 307 3.04 21.72 -23.87
N TYR A 308 3.27 20.92 -22.84
CA TYR A 308 4.20 21.26 -21.76
C TYR A 308 5.63 20.80 -22.03
N PHE A 309 5.80 19.66 -22.69
CA PHE A 309 7.12 19.00 -22.85
C PHE A 309 7.56 18.81 -24.30
N GLY A 310 6.73 19.22 -25.27
CA GLY A 310 6.95 18.85 -26.67
C GLY A 310 6.71 17.36 -26.91
N PRO A 311 7.13 16.80 -28.03
CA PRO A 311 6.96 15.39 -28.35
C PRO A 311 7.57 14.48 -27.28
N ILE A 312 6.81 13.48 -26.82
CA ILE A 312 7.25 12.52 -25.82
C ILE A 312 7.46 11.16 -26.48
N THR A 313 8.66 10.60 -26.30
CA THR A 313 8.93 9.23 -26.72
C THR A 313 8.43 8.29 -25.64
N HIS A 314 7.34 7.57 -25.91
CA HIS A 314 6.77 6.60 -25.00
C HIS A 314 7.59 5.30 -24.98
N LEU A 315 7.65 4.64 -23.82
CA LEU A 315 8.17 3.28 -23.74
C LEU A 315 7.20 2.33 -24.45
N PRO A 316 7.71 1.28 -25.11
CA PRO A 316 6.85 0.32 -25.79
C PRO A 316 5.96 -0.42 -24.80
N ASP A 317 4.72 -0.69 -25.21
CA ASP A 317 3.81 -1.55 -24.47
C ASP A 317 4.42 -2.95 -24.34
N THR A 318 4.36 -3.50 -23.13
CA THR A 318 4.90 -4.84 -22.85
C THR A 318 3.73 -5.80 -22.73
N GLU A 319 3.37 -6.42 -23.84
CA GLU A 319 2.36 -7.47 -23.84
C GLU A 319 2.82 -8.64 -22.99
N SER A 320 1.94 -9.17 -22.16
CA SER A 320 2.23 -10.32 -21.31
C SER A 320 1.01 -11.22 -21.13
N THR A 321 1.25 -12.51 -21.05
CA THR A 321 0.22 -13.52 -20.79
C THR A 321 0.29 -13.95 -19.32
N PRO A 322 -0.77 -13.76 -18.52
CA PRO A 322 -0.84 -14.24 -17.14
C PRO A 322 -1.11 -15.74 -17.11
N VAL A 323 -0.32 -16.48 -16.31
CA VAL A 323 -0.46 -17.92 -16.09
C VAL A 323 -0.52 -18.21 -14.60
N GLU A 324 -1.61 -18.76 -14.11
CA GLU A 324 -1.74 -19.12 -12.69
C GLU A 324 -0.95 -20.39 -12.39
N LEU A 325 -0.13 -20.36 -11.34
CA LEU A 325 0.68 -21.50 -10.94
C LEU A 325 -0.15 -22.50 -10.10
N PRO A 326 -0.31 -23.76 -10.55
CA PRO A 326 -1.06 -24.77 -9.82
C PRO A 326 -0.29 -25.37 -8.63
N ASP A 327 1.02 -25.15 -8.56
CA ASP A 327 1.94 -25.74 -7.59
C ASP A 327 3.04 -24.72 -7.19
N TYR A 328 3.85 -25.08 -6.20
CA TYR A 328 5.10 -24.38 -5.90
C TYR A 328 6.19 -24.82 -6.88
N ILE A 329 6.78 -23.90 -7.61
CA ILE A 329 7.72 -24.22 -8.70
C ILE A 329 8.92 -23.28 -8.61
N ALA A 330 10.12 -23.81 -8.89
CA ALA A 330 11.32 -22.98 -8.96
C ALA A 330 11.27 -22.07 -10.19
N VAL A 331 11.68 -20.81 -10.04
CA VAL A 331 11.57 -19.82 -11.12
C VAL A 331 12.40 -20.17 -12.34
N ASP A 332 13.55 -20.82 -12.16
CA ASP A 332 14.40 -21.30 -13.25
C ASP A 332 13.77 -22.48 -14.01
N ALA A 333 13.00 -23.33 -13.32
CA ALA A 333 12.23 -24.39 -13.95
C ALA A 333 11.08 -23.83 -14.80
N LEU A 334 10.41 -22.75 -14.32
CA LEU A 334 9.42 -22.02 -15.10
C LEU A 334 10.04 -21.37 -16.34
N ALA A 335 11.16 -20.68 -16.19
CA ALA A 335 11.87 -20.06 -17.30
C ALA A 335 12.22 -21.09 -18.40
N LYS A 336 12.73 -22.27 -18.01
CA LYS A 336 13.02 -23.37 -18.94
C LYS A 336 11.76 -23.96 -19.57
N ALA A 337 10.71 -24.20 -18.77
CA ALA A 337 9.47 -24.82 -19.27
C ALA A 337 8.77 -23.94 -20.30
N PHE A 338 8.72 -22.64 -20.07
CA PHE A 338 8.11 -21.67 -20.99
C PHE A 338 9.09 -21.07 -22.02
N ASN A 339 10.36 -21.50 -22.01
CA ASN A 339 11.41 -21.00 -22.90
C ASN A 339 11.57 -19.46 -22.86
N VAL A 340 11.59 -18.90 -21.66
CA VAL A 340 11.67 -17.46 -21.40
C VAL A 340 13.00 -17.14 -20.74
N ASP A 341 13.63 -16.04 -21.14
CA ASP A 341 14.80 -15.50 -20.46
C ASP A 341 14.47 -15.06 -19.02
N MET A 342 15.37 -15.38 -18.08
CA MET A 342 15.20 -15.03 -16.67
C MET A 342 15.12 -13.53 -16.42
N GLY A 343 15.82 -12.73 -17.21
CA GLY A 343 15.76 -11.25 -17.12
C GLY A 343 14.41 -10.73 -17.56
N ALA A 344 13.89 -11.21 -18.70
CA ALA A 344 12.56 -10.87 -19.19
C ALA A 344 11.46 -11.28 -18.19
N LEU A 345 11.58 -12.50 -17.65
CA LEU A 345 10.64 -12.99 -16.64
C LEU A 345 10.65 -12.11 -15.37
N ARG A 346 11.84 -11.64 -14.96
CA ARG A 346 11.99 -10.77 -13.79
C ARG A 346 11.36 -9.37 -14.00
N VAL A 347 11.53 -8.82 -15.19
CA VAL A 347 10.93 -7.51 -15.54
C VAL A 347 9.41 -7.56 -15.49
N LEU A 348 8.81 -8.66 -15.97
CA LEU A 348 7.35 -8.84 -16.00
C LEU A 348 6.75 -9.25 -14.65
N ASN A 349 7.57 -9.73 -13.71
CA ASN A 349 7.12 -10.21 -12.41
C ASN A 349 7.80 -9.46 -11.25
N PRO A 350 7.69 -8.14 -11.18
CA PRO A 350 8.39 -7.31 -10.18
C PRO A 350 7.91 -7.59 -8.75
N ALA A 351 6.74 -8.20 -8.58
CA ALA A 351 6.21 -8.60 -7.27
C ALA A 351 7.00 -9.75 -6.62
N LEU A 352 7.72 -10.56 -7.39
CA LEU A 352 8.52 -11.65 -6.85
C LEU A 352 9.77 -11.12 -6.15
N ARG A 353 9.96 -11.51 -4.89
CA ARG A 353 11.01 -11.01 -4.00
C ARG A 353 12.34 -11.77 -4.20
N PRO A 354 13.48 -11.23 -3.71
CA PRO A 354 14.80 -11.83 -3.87
C PRO A 354 14.90 -13.31 -3.53
N PRO A 355 14.23 -13.89 -2.49
CA PRO A 355 14.30 -15.31 -2.20
C PRO A 355 13.84 -16.22 -3.33
N ILE A 356 12.96 -15.74 -4.21
CA ILE A 356 12.52 -16.48 -5.41
C ILE A 356 13.64 -16.46 -6.46
N TRP A 357 14.21 -15.29 -6.72
CA TRP A 357 15.22 -15.08 -7.76
C TRP A 357 16.58 -15.73 -7.45
N ASN A 358 16.94 -15.84 -6.17
CA ASN A 358 18.14 -16.56 -5.73
C ASN A 358 17.92 -18.07 -5.50
N LEU A 359 16.75 -18.60 -5.89
CA LEU A 359 16.36 -20.01 -5.81
C LEU A 359 16.30 -20.57 -4.37
N SER A 360 16.30 -19.74 -3.36
CA SER A 360 16.15 -20.21 -1.96
C SER A 360 14.69 -20.57 -1.64
N ARG A 361 13.75 -20.02 -2.39
CA ARG A 361 12.31 -20.32 -2.29
C ARG A 361 11.71 -20.56 -3.66
N LEU A 362 10.54 -21.22 -3.67
CA LEU A 362 9.75 -21.51 -4.86
C LEU A 362 8.74 -20.41 -5.12
N VAL A 363 8.40 -20.13 -6.38
CA VAL A 363 7.27 -19.28 -6.73
C VAL A 363 6.02 -19.92 -6.14
N PRO A 364 5.19 -19.19 -5.39
CA PRO A 364 4.06 -19.78 -4.69
C PRO A 364 2.95 -20.25 -5.62
N ARG A 365 2.26 -21.31 -5.21
CA ARG A 365 0.99 -21.72 -5.81
C ARG A 365 -0.01 -20.56 -5.82
N GLY A 366 -0.79 -20.42 -6.88
CA GLY A 366 -1.76 -19.37 -7.08
C GLY A 366 -1.17 -18.02 -7.52
N TYR A 367 0.15 -17.91 -7.67
CA TYR A 367 0.75 -16.71 -8.23
C TYR A 367 0.45 -16.61 -9.73
N LEU A 368 0.03 -15.42 -10.20
CA LEU A 368 -0.17 -15.13 -11.61
C LEU A 368 1.17 -14.73 -12.25
N LEU A 369 1.87 -15.73 -12.78
CA LEU A 369 3.12 -15.51 -13.50
C LEU A 369 2.84 -14.86 -14.85
N ARG A 370 3.53 -13.79 -15.17
CA ARG A 370 3.44 -13.14 -16.48
C ARG A 370 4.56 -13.58 -17.39
N LEU A 371 4.17 -14.13 -18.52
CA LEU A 371 5.08 -14.52 -19.61
C LEU A 371 5.14 -13.41 -20.66
N PRO A 372 6.29 -13.17 -21.35
CA PRO A 372 6.39 -12.18 -22.41
C PRO A 372 5.53 -12.55 -23.62
N GLY A 373 4.94 -11.53 -24.25
CA GLY A 373 4.12 -11.70 -25.45
C GLY A 373 2.69 -12.16 -25.18
N THR A 374 1.98 -12.46 -26.25
CA THR A 374 0.60 -12.97 -26.23
C THR A 374 0.61 -14.48 -26.48
N GLU A 375 1.03 -15.24 -25.47
CA GLU A 375 1.03 -16.71 -25.55
C GLU A 375 -0.41 -17.23 -25.65
N GLY A 376 -0.67 -18.06 -26.65
CA GLY A 376 -1.96 -18.73 -26.79
C GLY A 376 -2.12 -19.89 -25.80
N PRO A 377 -3.35 -20.43 -25.64
CA PRO A 377 -3.60 -21.57 -24.74
C PRO A 377 -2.75 -22.81 -25.08
N SER A 378 -2.41 -23.02 -26.34
CA SER A 378 -1.59 -24.12 -26.83
C SER A 378 -0.12 -23.99 -26.36
N GLU A 379 0.45 -22.79 -26.43
CA GLU A 379 1.81 -22.50 -26.00
C GLU A 379 1.94 -22.64 -24.49
N VAL A 380 0.95 -22.13 -23.74
CA VAL A 380 0.87 -22.30 -22.30
C VAL A 380 0.77 -23.77 -21.91
N ALA A 381 -0.09 -24.56 -22.60
CA ALA A 381 -0.21 -26.01 -22.38
C ALA A 381 1.09 -26.76 -22.71
N ALA A 382 1.79 -26.39 -23.79
CA ALA A 382 3.09 -26.92 -24.14
C ALA A 382 4.15 -26.61 -23.08
N GLY A 383 4.14 -25.40 -22.51
CA GLY A 383 4.98 -25.03 -21.37
C GLY A 383 4.76 -25.95 -20.17
N TRP A 384 3.51 -26.18 -19.80
CA TRP A 384 3.15 -27.09 -18.70
C TRP A 384 3.59 -28.54 -18.97
N SER A 385 3.49 -28.99 -20.21
CA SER A 385 3.91 -30.36 -20.59
C SER A 385 5.43 -30.56 -20.48
N ARG A 386 6.23 -29.51 -20.63
CA ARG A 386 7.69 -29.58 -20.45
C ARG A 386 8.10 -29.56 -18.98
N LEU A 387 7.20 -29.22 -18.04
CA LEU A 387 7.49 -29.19 -16.60
C LEU A 387 7.12 -30.53 -15.93
N PRO A 388 8.11 -31.38 -15.59
CA PRO A 388 7.83 -32.71 -15.04
C PRO A 388 7.21 -32.60 -13.62
N PRO A 389 6.39 -33.62 -13.23
CA PRO A 389 5.79 -33.68 -11.89
C PRO A 389 6.80 -33.62 -10.73
N SER A 390 8.03 -34.09 -10.96
CA SER A 390 9.14 -34.06 -9.99
C SER A 390 9.67 -32.64 -9.68
N GLN A 391 9.31 -31.64 -10.49
CA GLN A 391 9.67 -30.24 -10.29
C GLN A 391 8.46 -29.37 -9.79
N ARG A 392 7.33 -30.01 -9.53
CA ARG A 392 6.09 -29.40 -9.07
C ARG A 392 5.86 -29.81 -7.62
N TYR A 393 6.07 -28.88 -6.69
CA TYR A 393 6.05 -29.14 -5.26
C TYR A 393 4.68 -28.81 -4.66
N LEU A 394 4.25 -29.59 -3.67
CA LEU A 394 2.97 -29.41 -2.97
C LEU A 394 3.04 -28.35 -1.88
N ALA A 395 4.24 -27.97 -1.44
CA ALA A 395 4.49 -26.95 -0.44
C ALA A 395 5.77 -26.16 -0.73
N GLN A 396 5.94 -25.04 -0.03
CA GLN A 396 7.12 -24.19 -0.14
C GLN A 396 8.39 -24.91 0.35
N ARG A 397 9.53 -24.60 -0.29
CA ARG A 397 10.87 -25.04 0.19
C ARG A 397 11.09 -24.48 1.60
N ASN A 398 11.54 -25.32 2.51
CA ASN A 398 11.93 -24.95 3.87
C ASN A 398 13.43 -24.64 3.98
N ASP A 399 13.89 -24.20 5.16
CA ASP A 399 15.29 -23.83 5.39
C ASP A 399 16.22 -25.05 5.57
N GLY A 400 15.71 -26.26 5.43
CA GLY A 400 16.45 -27.51 5.56
C GLY A 400 16.82 -27.89 6.99
N MET A 401 16.84 -26.94 7.92
CA MET A 401 17.13 -27.14 9.34
C MET A 401 16.15 -26.35 10.21
N HIS A 402 15.67 -26.95 11.28
CA HIS A 402 14.79 -26.33 12.25
C HIS A 402 15.28 -26.61 13.68
N ARG A 403 15.25 -25.62 14.55
CA ARG A 403 15.57 -25.78 15.98
C ARG A 403 14.29 -25.87 16.79
N LEU A 404 14.05 -27.04 17.41
CA LEU A 404 12.84 -27.29 18.21
C LEU A 404 12.67 -26.29 19.34
N ARG A 405 11.49 -25.73 19.44
CA ARG A 405 11.07 -24.85 20.55
C ARG A 405 10.49 -25.65 21.72
N ARG A 406 10.30 -25.01 22.86
CA ARG A 406 9.69 -25.65 24.03
C ARG A 406 8.22 -26.01 23.74
N GLY A 407 7.86 -27.28 23.86
CA GLY A 407 6.50 -27.77 23.62
C GLY A 407 6.14 -27.99 22.15
N GLU A 408 7.07 -27.77 21.22
CA GLU A 408 6.83 -27.97 19.81
C GLU A 408 6.91 -29.48 19.47
N ALA A 409 5.83 -30.01 18.92
CA ALA A 409 5.73 -31.41 18.49
C ALA A 409 6.29 -31.61 17.09
N LEU A 410 6.98 -32.71 16.83
CA LEU A 410 7.51 -33.06 15.52
C LEU A 410 6.42 -33.14 14.43
N ALA A 411 5.21 -33.59 14.79
CA ALA A 411 4.07 -33.61 13.88
C ALA A 411 3.68 -32.18 13.42
N GLY A 412 3.72 -31.19 14.34
CA GLY A 412 3.47 -29.81 14.02
C GLY A 412 4.54 -29.21 13.10
N VAL A 413 5.82 -29.54 13.36
CA VAL A 413 6.94 -29.12 12.48
C VAL A 413 6.82 -29.76 11.10
N ALA A 414 6.47 -31.04 11.02
CA ALA A 414 6.26 -31.76 9.77
C ALA A 414 5.14 -31.11 8.95
N ALA A 415 3.99 -30.85 9.58
CA ALA A 415 2.85 -30.19 8.94
C ALA A 415 3.20 -28.76 8.46
N ALA A 416 3.82 -27.96 9.33
CA ALA A 416 4.25 -26.60 8.98
C ALA A 416 5.27 -26.55 7.84
N SER A 417 6.05 -27.60 7.66
CA SER A 417 7.07 -27.72 6.60
C SER A 417 6.55 -28.41 5.33
N GLY A 418 5.28 -28.81 5.27
CA GLY A 418 4.70 -29.50 4.13
C GLY A 418 5.32 -30.88 3.87
N VAL A 419 5.79 -31.57 4.92
CA VAL A 419 6.41 -32.92 4.83
C VAL A 419 5.68 -33.91 5.73
N GLY A 420 5.61 -35.16 5.30
CA GLY A 420 5.06 -36.22 6.14
C GLY A 420 5.92 -36.48 7.38
N LEU A 421 5.30 -36.73 8.54
CA LEU A 421 6.00 -37.01 9.80
C LEU A 421 6.97 -38.21 9.66
N ALA A 422 6.58 -39.28 9.00
CA ALA A 422 7.42 -40.45 8.76
C ALA A 422 8.70 -40.08 7.99
N ARG A 423 8.60 -39.22 6.97
CA ARG A 423 9.75 -38.71 6.21
C ARG A 423 10.66 -37.83 7.04
N LEU A 424 10.06 -36.96 7.91
CA LEU A 424 10.81 -36.13 8.84
C LEU A 424 11.62 -36.98 9.83
N LEU A 425 10.99 -38.01 10.40
CA LEU A 425 11.64 -38.95 11.33
C LEU A 425 12.77 -39.71 10.64
N ALA A 426 12.51 -40.29 9.46
CA ALA A 426 13.50 -41.07 8.71
C ALA A 426 14.76 -40.27 8.35
N VAL A 427 14.63 -39.03 7.89
CA VAL A 427 15.76 -38.13 7.54
C VAL A 427 16.62 -37.79 8.75
N ASN A 428 16.04 -37.80 9.97
CA ASN A 428 16.76 -37.57 11.21
C ASN A 428 17.19 -38.83 11.94
N GLY A 429 16.94 -40.02 11.36
CA GLY A 429 17.28 -41.30 11.98
C GLY A 429 16.48 -41.59 13.26
N TRP A 430 15.25 -41.07 13.36
CA TRP A 430 14.41 -41.19 14.55
C TRP A 430 13.22 -42.14 14.35
N THR A 431 12.78 -42.67 15.49
CA THR A 431 11.49 -43.37 15.60
C THR A 431 10.46 -42.43 16.23
N GLY A 432 9.16 -42.77 16.16
CA GLY A 432 8.10 -41.94 16.77
C GLY A 432 8.21 -41.80 18.29
N THR A 433 9.02 -42.61 18.97
CA THR A 433 9.28 -42.60 20.41
C THR A 433 10.60 -41.88 20.78
N THR A 434 11.37 -41.39 19.82
CA THR A 434 12.66 -40.72 20.07
C THR A 434 12.43 -39.44 20.87
N PRO A 435 13.04 -39.27 22.06
CA PRO A 435 12.93 -38.01 22.79
C PRO A 435 13.60 -36.87 22.03
N THR A 436 12.88 -35.75 21.87
CA THR A 436 13.37 -34.58 21.16
C THR A 436 13.40 -33.37 22.08
N PRO A 437 14.51 -33.15 22.84
CA PRO A 437 14.63 -32.02 23.74
C PRO A 437 14.55 -30.67 23.03
N ARG A 438 14.14 -29.64 23.78
CA ARG A 438 14.19 -28.24 23.29
C ARG A 438 15.62 -27.91 22.80
N GLY A 439 15.68 -27.23 21.65
CA GLY A 439 16.95 -26.83 21.06
C GLY A 439 17.58 -27.86 20.14
N THR A 440 16.99 -29.08 20.05
CA THR A 440 17.42 -30.06 19.07
C THR A 440 17.31 -29.48 17.66
N LEU A 441 18.41 -29.56 16.91
CA LEU A 441 18.45 -29.15 15.51
C LEU A 441 18.01 -30.34 14.65
N ILE A 442 16.93 -30.17 13.91
CA ILE A 442 16.36 -31.22 13.06
C ILE A 442 16.51 -30.86 11.59
N ARG A 443 16.84 -31.86 10.79
CA ARG A 443 16.86 -31.71 9.34
C ARG A 443 15.44 -31.85 8.81
N ILE A 444 14.99 -30.87 8.02
CA ILE A 444 13.70 -30.90 7.35
C ILE A 444 13.91 -31.28 5.88
N PRO A 445 13.34 -32.40 5.42
CA PRO A 445 13.47 -32.81 4.01
C PRO A 445 12.74 -31.80 3.10
N MET A 446 13.07 -31.80 1.81
CA MET A 446 12.31 -31.07 0.80
C MET A 446 10.84 -31.53 0.82
N PRO A 447 9.87 -30.64 0.57
CA PRO A 447 8.47 -31.00 0.47
C PRO A 447 8.23 -32.04 -0.64
N ALA A 448 7.11 -32.78 -0.54
CA ALA A 448 6.71 -33.75 -1.54
C ALA A 448 6.45 -33.09 -2.90
N THR A 449 6.74 -33.79 -3.98
CA THR A 449 6.43 -33.39 -5.36
C THR A 449 5.12 -34.04 -5.82
N ARG A 450 4.61 -33.63 -6.98
CA ARG A 450 3.50 -34.30 -7.65
C ARG A 450 3.81 -35.75 -8.03
N ALA A 451 5.06 -36.05 -8.36
CA ALA A 451 5.49 -37.41 -8.62
C ALA A 451 5.38 -38.30 -7.38
N ASP A 452 5.79 -37.77 -6.20
CA ASP A 452 5.67 -38.51 -4.93
C ASP A 452 4.20 -38.81 -4.57
N ALA A 453 3.27 -37.88 -4.89
CA ALA A 453 1.84 -38.04 -4.61
C ALA A 453 1.18 -39.07 -5.57
N GLY A 454 1.59 -39.10 -6.85
CA GLY A 454 1.11 -40.09 -7.84
C GLY A 454 1.49 -41.53 -7.48
N GLY A 455 2.73 -41.76 -7.03
CA GLY A 455 3.18 -43.06 -6.57
C GLY A 455 2.46 -43.54 -5.30
N ALA A 456 2.06 -42.65 -4.40
CA ALA A 456 1.28 -43.00 -3.21
C ALA A 456 -0.18 -43.40 -3.55
N ALA A 457 -0.76 -42.78 -4.59
CA ALA A 457 -2.11 -43.16 -5.07
C ALA A 457 -2.15 -44.51 -5.77
N GLU A 458 -1.11 -44.87 -6.55
CA GLU A 458 -0.98 -46.17 -7.18
C GLU A 458 -0.77 -47.28 -6.14
N THR A 459 0.03 -47.07 -5.11
CA THR A 459 0.22 -48.04 -4.02
C THR A 459 -1.02 -48.19 -3.13
N ALA A 460 -1.81 -47.12 -2.93
CA ALA A 460 -3.09 -47.19 -2.22
C ALA A 460 -4.20 -47.86 -3.05
N SER A 461 -4.19 -47.68 -4.39
CA SER A 461 -5.15 -48.33 -5.31
C SER A 461 -4.91 -49.82 -5.43
N ALA A 462 -3.65 -50.26 -5.35
CA ALA A 462 -3.31 -51.71 -5.38
C ALA A 462 -3.75 -52.46 -4.10
N ALA A 463 -3.95 -51.74 -2.97
CA ALA A 463 -4.40 -52.33 -1.71
C ALA A 463 -5.95 -52.32 -1.53
N ALA A 464 -6.70 -51.68 -2.42
CA ALA A 464 -8.13 -51.45 -2.29
C ALA A 464 -9.01 -52.10 -3.39
N ALA A 465 -8.47 -53.03 -4.17
CA ALA A 465 -9.24 -53.70 -5.20
C ALA A 465 -10.10 -54.85 -4.63
N GLN A 466 -11.24 -54.54 -4.02
CA GLN A 466 -12.41 -55.42 -3.94
C GLN A 466 -13.62 -54.66 -4.51
N PRO A 467 -14.40 -55.28 -5.42
CA PRO A 467 -15.50 -54.58 -6.08
C PRO A 467 -16.70 -54.45 -5.18
N ARG A 468 -17.18 -53.21 -4.93
CA ARG A 468 -18.51 -52.92 -4.42
C ARG A 468 -19.46 -52.63 -5.58
N PRO A 469 -20.71 -53.05 -5.53
CA PRO A 469 -21.68 -52.78 -6.59
C PRO A 469 -22.09 -51.30 -6.58
N PRO A 470 -22.57 -50.74 -7.72
CA PRO A 470 -22.86 -49.34 -7.87
C PRO A 470 -24.17 -48.98 -7.16
N ASP A 471 -24.11 -48.14 -6.16
CA ASP A 471 -25.28 -47.42 -5.63
C ASP A 471 -25.56 -46.18 -6.46
N ALA A 472 -26.88 -45.97 -6.68
CA ALA A 472 -27.43 -44.98 -7.55
C ALA A 472 -27.14 -43.54 -7.07
N LEU A 473 -26.86 -42.67 -8.06
CA LEU A 473 -26.74 -41.23 -7.88
C LEU A 473 -28.04 -40.63 -7.34
N PRO A 474 -28.03 -39.83 -6.27
CA PRO A 474 -29.18 -39.03 -5.91
C PRO A 474 -29.32 -37.85 -6.86
N ALA A 475 -30.54 -37.60 -7.31
CA ALA A 475 -30.94 -36.52 -8.16
C ALA A 475 -30.58 -35.15 -7.55
N ALA A 476 -30.16 -34.21 -8.39
CA ALA A 476 -29.88 -32.84 -8.02
C ALA A 476 -31.10 -32.19 -7.36
N ALA A 477 -30.91 -31.67 -6.16
CA ALA A 477 -31.90 -30.83 -5.49
C ALA A 477 -31.93 -29.45 -6.20
N PRO A 478 -33.13 -28.83 -6.34
CA PRO A 478 -33.27 -27.54 -6.95
C PRO A 478 -32.59 -26.46 -6.11
N ALA A 479 -31.92 -25.52 -6.77
CA ALA A 479 -31.29 -24.37 -6.17
C ALA A 479 -32.25 -23.62 -5.23
N ALA A 480 -31.91 -23.56 -3.95
CA ALA A 480 -32.62 -22.75 -2.97
C ALA A 480 -32.48 -21.27 -3.36
N GLN A 481 -33.63 -20.63 -3.59
CA GLN A 481 -33.70 -19.18 -3.74
C GLN A 481 -33.22 -18.54 -2.44
N ALA A 482 -32.28 -17.57 -2.58
CA ALA A 482 -31.85 -16.74 -1.46
C ALA A 482 -33.08 -16.04 -0.82
N PRO A 483 -33.18 -15.97 0.52
CA PRO A 483 -34.24 -15.22 1.16
C PRO A 483 -34.14 -13.73 0.79
N PRO A 484 -35.29 -13.02 0.71
CA PRO A 484 -35.30 -11.60 0.42
C PRO A 484 -34.48 -10.87 1.49
N ARG A 485 -33.58 -9.98 1.03
CA ARG A 485 -32.83 -9.08 1.90
C ARG A 485 -33.80 -8.29 2.77
N ALA A 486 -33.65 -8.43 4.08
CA ALA A 486 -34.24 -7.50 5.01
C ALA A 486 -33.69 -6.08 4.70
N PRO A 487 -34.50 -5.02 4.85
CA PRO A 487 -34.05 -3.66 4.66
C PRO A 487 -32.85 -3.41 5.59
N ASP A 488 -31.78 -2.84 5.02
CA ASP A 488 -30.57 -2.47 5.75
C ASP A 488 -30.95 -1.62 6.96
N GLU A 489 -30.82 -2.19 8.15
CA GLU A 489 -30.76 -1.37 9.35
C GLU A 489 -29.53 -0.45 9.21
N PRO A 490 -29.66 0.85 9.52
CA PRO A 490 -28.53 1.77 9.43
C PRO A 490 -27.45 1.27 10.39
N VAL A 491 -26.32 0.83 9.81
CA VAL A 491 -25.09 0.52 10.56
C VAL A 491 -24.76 1.76 11.38
N SER A 492 -24.69 1.61 12.71
CA SER A 492 -24.54 2.73 13.61
C SER A 492 -23.29 3.54 13.22
N GLU A 493 -23.41 4.87 13.20
CA GLU A 493 -22.35 5.82 12.85
C GLU A 493 -21.03 5.60 13.63
N ARG A 494 -21.11 4.92 14.79
CA ARG A 494 -19.95 4.56 15.61
C ARG A 494 -19.09 3.43 15.02
N GLU A 495 -19.68 2.49 14.28
CA GLU A 495 -18.94 1.39 13.66
C GLU A 495 -18.19 1.82 12.40
N THR A 496 -18.74 2.77 11.63
CA THR A 496 -18.11 3.34 10.44
C THR A 496 -16.93 4.25 10.79
N ALA A 497 -17.06 5.09 11.82
CA ALA A 497 -15.97 5.95 12.28
C ALA A 497 -14.72 5.17 12.72
N ASN A 498 -14.89 3.96 13.27
CA ASN A 498 -13.78 3.12 13.71
C ASN A 498 -13.08 2.34 12.57
N ARG A 499 -13.73 2.13 11.44
CA ARG A 499 -13.06 1.50 10.26
C ARG A 499 -12.09 2.44 9.57
N ASP A 500 -12.28 3.73 9.73
CA ASP A 500 -11.54 4.79 9.01
C ASP A 500 -10.29 5.27 9.75
N ALA A 501 -10.15 4.95 11.05
CA ALA A 501 -8.95 5.25 11.84
C ALA A 501 -7.69 4.44 11.45
N LEU A 502 -7.77 3.68 10.35
CA LEU A 502 -6.76 2.68 9.94
C LEU A 502 -5.66 3.19 9.01
N LEU A 503 -5.65 4.47 8.68
CA LEU A 503 -4.59 5.03 7.84
C LEU A 503 -3.72 5.99 8.66
N PRO A 504 -2.44 5.69 8.88
CA PRO A 504 -1.54 6.64 9.50
C PRO A 504 -1.33 7.81 8.56
N ALA A 505 -1.90 8.97 8.88
CA ALA A 505 -1.45 10.22 8.33
C ALA A 505 -0.01 10.48 8.81
N ALA A 506 0.88 10.88 7.92
CA ALA A 506 2.20 11.35 8.30
C ALA A 506 2.04 12.62 9.16
N SER A 507 2.18 12.48 10.46
CA SER A 507 2.12 13.60 11.40
C SER A 507 3.51 14.13 11.73
N PRO A 508 3.75 15.41 11.62
CA PRO A 508 4.84 16.05 12.31
C PRO A 508 4.29 16.67 13.61
N SER A 509 4.44 16.04 14.71
CA SER A 509 4.65 16.66 16.03
C SER A 509 4.29 15.73 17.18
N GLY A 510 5.27 15.37 17.96
CA GLY A 510 5.18 15.19 19.42
C GLY A 510 4.62 13.88 19.96
N ASN A 511 3.88 13.08 19.23
CA ASN A 511 3.45 11.75 19.66
C ASN A 511 4.14 10.68 18.82
N SER A 512 4.61 9.61 19.48
CA SER A 512 5.37 8.53 18.87
C SER A 512 4.55 7.84 17.77
N ASP A 513 4.82 8.21 16.50
CA ASP A 513 4.33 7.46 15.35
C ASP A 513 4.82 6.00 15.48
N ALA A 514 3.88 5.07 15.53
CA ALA A 514 4.16 3.63 15.64
C ALA A 514 4.97 3.06 14.45
N THR A 515 5.26 3.88 13.45
CA THR A 515 6.07 3.57 12.28
C THR A 515 7.31 4.45 12.16
N ASP A 516 7.61 5.27 13.16
CA ASP A 516 8.81 6.10 13.21
C ASP A 516 10.03 5.24 13.59
N TYR A 517 10.73 4.78 12.57
CA TYR A 517 11.98 4.03 12.69
C TYR A 517 13.23 4.92 12.53
N GLY A 518 13.04 6.23 12.37
CA GLY A 518 14.10 7.20 12.15
C GLY A 518 14.94 7.47 13.39
N VAL A 519 16.10 8.10 13.19
CA VAL A 519 16.95 8.65 14.23
C VAL A 519 16.65 10.13 14.37
N HIS A 520 16.42 10.58 15.58
CA HIS A 520 16.18 11.98 15.92
C HIS A 520 17.45 12.70 16.35
N ALA A 521 17.39 14.01 16.49
CA ALA A 521 18.50 14.84 16.91
C ALA A 521 19.18 14.31 18.20
N GLY A 522 20.52 14.26 18.17
CA GLY A 522 21.35 13.75 19.27
C GLY A 522 21.41 12.23 19.34
N ASP A 523 21.33 11.57 18.19
CA ASP A 523 21.38 10.10 18.03
C ASP A 523 20.35 9.38 18.90
N THR A 524 19.12 9.86 18.88
CA THR A 524 18.05 9.31 19.70
C THR A 524 16.94 8.69 18.87
N VAL A 525 16.30 7.65 19.39
CA VAL A 525 15.13 7.01 18.80
C VAL A 525 14.00 6.91 19.80
N ILE A 526 12.78 6.78 19.28
CA ILE A 526 11.62 6.37 20.09
C ILE A 526 11.47 4.86 19.96
N VAL A 527 11.48 4.16 21.09
CA VAL A 527 11.33 2.70 21.12
C VAL A 527 9.93 2.33 20.63
N GLN A 528 9.86 1.44 19.65
CA GLN A 528 8.61 0.93 19.11
C GLN A 528 8.18 -0.39 19.79
N ALA A 529 6.95 -0.82 19.56
CA ALA A 529 6.45 -2.09 20.06
C ALA A 529 7.31 -3.26 19.55
N ALA A 530 7.52 -4.28 20.38
CA ALA A 530 8.35 -5.46 20.12
C ALA A 530 9.86 -5.20 20.00
N GLU A 531 10.35 -3.99 20.27
CA GLU A 531 11.79 -3.68 20.33
C GLU A 531 12.37 -3.95 21.71
N THR A 532 13.58 -4.46 21.73
CA THR A 532 14.35 -4.73 22.96
C THR A 532 15.72 -4.08 22.89
N LEU A 533 16.36 -3.88 24.04
CA LEU A 533 17.73 -3.37 24.07
C LEU A 533 18.72 -4.26 23.30
N GLY A 534 18.44 -5.57 23.22
CA GLY A 534 19.21 -6.51 22.39
C GLY A 534 19.14 -6.17 20.92
N HIS A 535 17.94 -5.87 20.42
CA HIS A 535 17.77 -5.45 19.03
C HIS A 535 18.54 -4.17 18.71
N PHE A 536 18.52 -3.18 19.61
CA PHE A 536 19.31 -1.95 19.42
C PHE A 536 20.82 -2.23 19.44
N ALA A 537 21.28 -3.17 20.29
CA ALA A 537 22.69 -3.58 20.32
C ALA A 537 23.11 -4.25 19.01
N ASP A 538 22.27 -5.12 18.46
CA ASP A 538 22.52 -5.80 17.19
C ASP A 538 22.54 -4.80 16.02
N TRP A 539 21.58 -3.88 15.96
CA TRP A 539 21.49 -2.88 14.86
C TRP A 539 22.60 -1.83 14.90
N THR A 540 23.06 -1.45 16.12
CA THR A 540 24.16 -0.49 16.29
C THR A 540 25.53 -1.17 16.31
N ARG A 541 25.59 -2.51 16.39
CA ARG A 541 26.81 -3.32 16.62
C ARG A 541 27.57 -2.90 17.88
N VAL A 542 26.84 -2.43 18.90
CA VAL A 542 27.37 -1.98 20.18
C VAL A 542 26.82 -2.86 21.30
N GLU A 543 27.64 -3.19 22.28
CA GLU A 543 27.21 -4.05 23.40
C GLU A 543 26.01 -3.44 24.15
N SER A 544 25.03 -4.28 24.48
CA SER A 544 23.84 -3.87 25.26
C SER A 544 24.19 -3.16 26.55
N GLN A 545 25.32 -3.48 27.17
CA GLN A 545 25.79 -2.84 28.41
C GLN A 545 26.19 -1.39 28.18
N THR A 546 26.81 -1.07 27.06
CA THR A 546 27.16 0.30 26.65
C THR A 546 25.89 1.14 26.46
N LEU A 547 24.91 0.63 25.67
CA LEU A 547 23.62 1.29 25.49
C LEU A 547 22.87 1.49 26.82
N ARG A 548 22.97 0.51 27.72
CA ARG A 548 22.39 0.57 29.06
C ARG A 548 22.99 1.70 29.89
N SER A 549 24.32 1.82 29.90
CA SER A 549 25.04 2.87 30.60
C SER A 549 24.73 4.26 30.06
N MET A 550 24.74 4.43 28.73
CA MET A 550 24.40 5.69 28.07
C MET A 550 23.00 6.20 28.41
N ASN A 551 22.06 5.28 28.61
CA ASN A 551 20.65 5.57 28.87
C ASN A 551 20.28 5.47 30.37
N ARG A 552 21.25 5.29 31.27
CA ARG A 552 21.07 5.15 32.73
C ARG A 552 20.02 4.08 33.08
N LEU A 553 20.04 2.95 32.35
CA LEU A 553 19.12 1.84 32.57
C LEU A 553 19.64 0.92 33.64
N LYS A 554 18.80 0.52 34.62
CA LYS A 554 19.12 -0.50 35.64
C LYS A 554 19.43 -1.85 34.96
N LYS A 555 20.23 -2.69 35.60
CA LYS A 555 20.76 -3.97 35.06
C LYS A 555 19.68 -4.86 34.42
N ASN A 556 18.47 -4.89 34.96
CA ASN A 556 17.36 -5.73 34.47
C ASN A 556 16.19 -4.91 33.89
N ALA A 557 16.38 -3.60 33.68
CA ALA A 557 15.32 -2.79 33.13
C ALA A 557 15.12 -3.11 31.64
N ALA A 558 13.88 -3.43 31.24
CA ALA A 558 13.47 -3.48 29.84
C ALA A 558 13.34 -2.05 29.28
N VAL A 559 13.52 -1.90 28.00
CA VAL A 559 13.09 -0.69 27.29
C VAL A 559 11.61 -0.83 26.99
N THR A 560 10.86 0.25 27.21
CA THR A 560 9.41 0.28 27.00
C THR A 560 9.08 1.09 25.74
N GLN A 561 8.03 0.72 25.05
CA GLN A 561 7.51 1.47 23.90
C GLN A 561 7.31 2.94 24.26
N GLY A 562 7.59 3.84 23.31
CA GLY A 562 7.49 5.30 23.49
C GLY A 562 8.65 5.92 24.26
N ARG A 563 9.55 5.13 24.85
CA ARG A 563 10.74 5.65 25.53
C ARG A 563 11.74 6.21 24.53
N LYS A 564 12.27 7.39 24.82
CA LYS A 564 13.41 7.94 24.08
C LYS A 564 14.70 7.24 24.50
N LEU A 565 15.41 6.63 23.56
CA LEU A 565 16.65 5.90 23.75
C LEU A 565 17.78 6.59 22.97
N LYS A 566 18.91 6.87 23.63
CA LYS A 566 20.12 7.38 22.99
C LYS A 566 20.92 6.21 22.43
N LEU A 567 21.42 6.36 21.20
CA LEU A 567 22.20 5.36 20.48
C LEU A 567 23.68 5.74 20.43
N ASP A 568 24.50 4.74 20.20
CA ASP A 568 25.88 4.88 19.76
C ASP A 568 25.96 4.38 18.30
N LEU A 569 26.09 5.32 17.37
CA LEU A 569 26.17 5.03 15.93
C LEU A 569 27.63 5.02 15.42
N SER A 570 28.62 4.92 16.31
CA SER A 570 30.04 4.94 15.93
C SER A 570 30.45 3.77 15.02
N ARG A 571 29.70 2.66 15.02
CA ARG A 571 30.01 1.43 14.26
C ARG A 571 29.13 1.21 13.03
N VAL A 572 28.09 1.99 12.86
CA VAL A 572 27.15 1.90 11.73
C VAL A 572 26.71 3.29 11.31
N SER A 573 26.40 3.47 10.04
CA SER A 573 25.74 4.72 9.61
C SER A 573 24.28 4.75 10.08
N GLU A 574 23.73 5.96 10.21
CA GLU A 574 22.30 6.14 10.49
C GLU A 574 21.42 5.36 9.51
N ALA A 575 21.76 5.41 8.21
CA ALA A 575 21.03 4.70 7.17
C ALA A 575 21.03 3.17 7.38
N GLN A 576 22.18 2.61 7.73
CA GLN A 576 22.30 1.16 8.03
C GLN A 576 21.49 0.77 9.28
N PHE A 577 21.52 1.59 10.31
CA PHE A 577 20.71 1.36 11.51
C PHE A 577 19.22 1.39 11.20
N VAL A 578 18.75 2.42 10.49
CA VAL A 578 17.34 2.58 10.11
C VAL A 578 16.88 1.44 9.20
N GLU A 579 17.71 0.99 8.27
CA GLU A 579 17.41 -0.15 7.39
C GLU A 579 17.27 -1.45 8.20
N ALA A 580 18.22 -1.77 9.08
CA ALA A 580 18.17 -2.97 9.92
C ALA A 580 16.94 -2.98 10.84
N ARG A 581 16.59 -1.81 11.42
CA ARG A 581 15.41 -1.63 12.26
C ARG A 581 14.11 -1.85 11.47
N ARG A 582 14.01 -1.30 10.27
CA ARG A 582 12.87 -1.50 9.37
C ARG A 582 12.73 -2.94 8.92
N ASP A 583 13.84 -3.59 8.60
CA ASP A 583 13.85 -4.99 8.18
C ASP A 583 13.35 -5.91 9.30
N TYR A 584 13.71 -5.64 10.54
CA TYR A 584 13.18 -6.36 11.70
C TYR A 584 11.65 -6.24 11.80
N HIS A 585 11.11 -5.02 11.74
CA HIS A 585 9.67 -4.80 11.84
C HIS A 585 8.91 -5.35 10.62
N ARG A 586 9.50 -5.27 9.44
CA ARG A 586 8.95 -5.89 8.23
C ARG A 586 8.87 -7.40 8.40
N HIS A 587 9.95 -8.04 8.82
CA HIS A 587 9.99 -9.49 9.04
C HIS A 587 9.01 -9.94 10.14
N LEU A 588 8.89 -9.18 11.22
CA LEU A 588 7.91 -9.44 12.29
C LEU A 588 6.48 -9.46 11.74
N GLN A 589 6.12 -8.46 10.93
CA GLN A 589 4.80 -8.36 10.31
C GLN A 589 4.57 -9.44 9.26
N GLU A 590 5.54 -9.67 8.39
CA GLU A 590 5.47 -10.70 7.35
C GLU A 590 5.28 -12.09 7.97
N THR A 591 6.02 -12.39 9.03
CA THR A 591 5.90 -13.66 9.74
C THR A 591 4.50 -13.84 10.33
N TYR A 592 3.95 -12.81 10.95
CA TYR A 592 2.62 -12.86 11.54
C TYR A 592 1.54 -13.09 10.49
N PHE A 593 1.55 -12.30 9.42
CA PHE A 593 0.55 -12.38 8.35
C PHE A 593 0.68 -13.57 7.39
N THR A 594 1.71 -14.42 7.57
CA THR A 594 1.71 -15.74 6.90
C THR A 594 0.62 -16.68 7.43
N GLY A 595 0.23 -16.51 8.69
CA GLY A 595 -0.75 -17.35 9.36
C GLY A 595 -2.06 -16.63 9.73
N HIS A 596 -2.13 -15.32 9.53
CA HIS A 596 -3.25 -14.50 10.00
C HIS A 596 -3.67 -13.49 8.94
N ARG A 597 -4.96 -13.15 8.92
CA ARG A 597 -5.51 -12.03 8.16
C ARG A 597 -6.44 -11.19 9.03
N ILE A 598 -6.56 -9.93 8.71
CA ILE A 598 -7.50 -9.05 9.38
C ILE A 598 -8.88 -9.23 8.73
N ALA A 599 -9.88 -9.58 9.53
CA ALA A 599 -11.24 -9.76 9.09
C ALA A 599 -12.11 -8.51 9.32
N GLY A 600 -11.69 -7.62 10.21
CA GLY A 600 -12.41 -6.41 10.58
C GLY A 600 -11.75 -5.70 11.74
N THR A 601 -12.47 -4.79 12.36
CA THR A 601 -12.05 -4.08 13.58
C THR A 601 -13.20 -4.07 14.61
N SER A 602 -12.84 -3.93 15.88
CA SER A 602 -13.77 -3.71 16.98
C SER A 602 -13.29 -2.56 17.84
N THR A 603 -14.20 -1.96 18.58
CA THR A 603 -13.89 -0.88 19.51
C THR A 603 -13.76 -1.44 20.92
N TYR A 604 -12.71 -1.06 21.64
CA TYR A 604 -12.47 -1.41 23.02
C TYR A 604 -12.36 -0.15 23.88
N ALA A 605 -13.17 -0.04 24.92
CA ALA A 605 -13.04 1.04 25.91
C ALA A 605 -12.08 0.59 27.03
N VAL A 606 -10.97 1.29 27.20
CA VAL A 606 -9.96 1.02 28.23
C VAL A 606 -10.61 1.09 29.62
N LYS A 607 -10.39 0.06 30.42
CA LYS A 607 -10.89 -0.05 31.79
C LYS A 607 -9.79 0.35 32.79
N ARG A 608 -10.19 0.60 34.02
CA ARG A 608 -9.22 0.92 35.09
C ARG A 608 -8.30 -0.29 35.35
N GLY A 609 -6.99 -0.09 35.20
CA GLY A 609 -5.97 -1.13 35.36
C GLY A 609 -5.54 -1.82 34.07
N ASP A 610 -6.15 -1.48 32.94
CA ASP A 610 -5.68 -1.98 31.64
C ASP A 610 -4.32 -1.41 31.27
N SER A 611 -3.54 -2.26 30.63
CA SER A 611 -2.33 -1.92 29.89
C SER A 611 -2.42 -2.55 28.50
N LEU A 612 -1.61 -2.09 27.55
CA LEU A 612 -1.57 -2.70 26.21
C LEU A 612 -1.38 -4.22 26.31
N TRP A 613 -0.47 -4.67 27.18
CA TRP A 613 -0.22 -6.09 27.44
C TRP A 613 -1.45 -6.83 27.96
N THR A 614 -2.18 -6.28 28.94
CA THR A 614 -3.39 -6.93 29.47
C THR A 614 -4.52 -6.98 28.45
N ILE A 615 -4.62 -5.97 27.57
CA ILE A 615 -5.63 -5.94 26.51
C ILE A 615 -5.33 -7.02 25.47
N VAL A 616 -4.07 -7.13 24.99
CA VAL A 616 -3.72 -8.15 23.99
C VAL A 616 -3.82 -9.57 24.54
N GLN A 617 -3.60 -9.78 25.85
CA GLN A 617 -3.80 -11.08 26.48
C GLN A 617 -5.27 -11.54 26.54
N GLN A 618 -6.22 -10.61 26.48
CA GLN A 618 -7.66 -10.89 26.41
C GLN A 618 -8.16 -11.17 24.98
N HIS A 619 -7.30 -10.93 24.01
CA HIS A 619 -7.61 -11.09 22.58
C HIS A 619 -6.56 -12.01 21.95
N ASP A 620 -6.83 -13.31 21.94
CA ASP A 620 -5.93 -14.34 21.41
C ASP A 620 -5.40 -13.95 20.02
N GLU A 621 -4.10 -14.21 19.80
CA GLU A 621 -3.39 -13.98 18.55
C GLU A 621 -3.17 -12.50 18.14
N LEU A 622 -3.55 -11.51 18.98
CA LEU A 622 -3.39 -10.10 18.68
C LEU A 622 -2.06 -9.56 19.23
N PRO A 623 -1.05 -9.22 18.42
CA PRO A 623 0.22 -8.72 18.90
C PRO A 623 0.16 -7.22 19.25
N GLU A 624 0.94 -6.80 20.26
CA GLU A 624 1.01 -5.40 20.73
C GLU A 624 1.33 -4.41 19.61
N TRP A 625 2.28 -4.75 18.71
CA TRP A 625 2.65 -3.88 17.61
C TRP A 625 1.48 -3.64 16.63
N LEU A 626 0.59 -4.63 16.46
CA LEU A 626 -0.56 -4.49 15.58
C LEU A 626 -1.61 -3.56 16.21
N VAL A 627 -1.87 -3.70 17.52
CA VAL A 627 -2.76 -2.76 18.24
C VAL A 627 -2.20 -1.34 18.19
N ALA A 628 -0.88 -1.17 18.36
CA ALA A 628 -0.25 0.13 18.28
C ALA A 628 -0.40 0.79 16.90
N GLN A 629 -0.28 0.01 15.82
CA GLN A 629 -0.49 0.51 14.46
C GLN A 629 -1.94 0.96 14.18
N TYR A 630 -2.91 0.37 14.87
CA TYR A 630 -4.32 0.74 14.74
C TYR A 630 -4.73 1.92 15.64
N ASN A 631 -3.83 2.36 16.54
CA ASN A 631 -4.08 3.43 17.50
C ASN A 631 -2.86 4.36 17.59
N PRO A 632 -2.44 5.01 16.50
CA PRO A 632 -1.21 5.80 16.45
C PRO A 632 -1.25 7.01 17.39
N ASP A 633 -2.43 7.53 17.71
CA ASP A 633 -2.62 8.71 18.55
C ASP A 633 -2.68 8.37 20.06
N VAL A 634 -2.60 7.08 20.41
CA VAL A 634 -2.73 6.63 21.82
C VAL A 634 -1.36 6.47 22.45
N ASN A 635 -1.15 7.17 23.55
CA ASN A 635 0.01 6.92 24.41
C ASN A 635 -0.26 5.72 25.32
N PHE A 636 0.23 4.54 24.93
CA PHE A 636 0.03 3.29 25.67
C PHE A 636 0.68 3.25 27.05
N ASN A 637 1.61 4.17 27.36
CA ASN A 637 2.20 4.31 28.70
C ASN A 637 1.35 5.18 29.65
N ASP A 638 0.35 5.90 29.14
CA ASP A 638 -0.55 6.76 29.91
C ASP A 638 -2.00 6.62 29.40
N MET A 639 -2.48 5.38 29.30
CA MET A 639 -3.86 5.11 28.92
C MET A 639 -4.81 5.41 30.07
N ARG A 640 -5.82 6.25 29.82
CA ARG A 640 -6.84 6.58 30.79
C ARG A 640 -8.07 5.69 30.63
N PRO A 641 -8.75 5.30 31.74
CA PRO A 641 -10.05 4.65 31.62
C PRO A 641 -11.00 5.47 30.76
N GLY A 642 -11.71 4.81 29.84
CA GLY A 642 -12.58 5.45 28.86
C GLY A 642 -11.89 5.81 27.54
N THR A 643 -10.54 5.71 27.42
CA THR A 643 -9.87 5.81 26.11
C THR A 643 -10.42 4.71 25.20
N THR A 644 -10.78 5.07 24.00
CA THR A 644 -11.29 4.14 22.99
C THR A 644 -10.14 3.64 22.13
N LEU A 645 -9.97 2.33 22.05
CA LEU A 645 -9.02 1.66 21.16
C LEU A 645 -9.74 0.98 20.00
N THR A 646 -9.15 1.04 18.83
CA THR A 646 -9.51 0.21 17.70
C THR A 646 -8.69 -1.08 17.75
N LEU A 647 -9.34 -2.22 17.93
CA LEU A 647 -8.69 -3.53 17.94
C LEU A 647 -8.95 -4.24 16.60
N PRO A 648 -7.91 -4.65 15.86
CA PRO A 648 -8.08 -5.46 14.67
C PRO A 648 -8.61 -6.84 15.04
N GLN A 649 -9.64 -7.31 14.33
CA GLN A 649 -10.13 -8.67 14.42
C GLN A 649 -9.30 -9.55 13.51
N VAL A 650 -8.52 -10.41 14.11
CA VAL A 650 -7.61 -11.32 13.40
C VAL A 650 -8.26 -12.69 13.29
N VAL A 651 -8.14 -13.31 12.13
CA VAL A 651 -8.56 -14.70 11.90
C VAL A 651 -7.38 -15.47 11.34
N ALA A 652 -7.22 -16.71 11.80
CA ALA A 652 -6.24 -17.60 11.23
C ALA A 652 -6.56 -17.84 9.73
N VAL A 653 -5.53 -17.80 8.90
CA VAL A 653 -5.65 -18.24 7.51
C VAL A 653 -5.68 -19.76 7.54
N ASN A 654 -6.88 -20.37 7.41
CA ASN A 654 -6.98 -21.81 7.24
C ASN A 654 -6.15 -22.20 6.04
N ARG A 655 -5.07 -22.92 6.29
CA ARG A 655 -4.33 -23.63 5.24
C ARG A 655 -5.21 -24.81 4.79
N GLN A 656 -6.09 -24.59 3.81
CA GLN A 656 -6.68 -25.68 3.05
C GLN A 656 -5.64 -26.29 2.11
#